data_795f0fadf11efb27f6bf273653a8efbf
#
_entry.id   795f0fadf11efb27f6bf273653a8efbf
#
_cell.length_a   1.000
_cell.length_b   1.000
_cell.length_c   1.000
_cell.angle_alpha   90.00
_cell.angle_beta   90.00
_cell.angle_gamma   90.00
#
_symmetry.space_group_name_H-M   'P 1'
#
loop_
_entity.id
_entity.type
_entity.pdbx_description
1 polymer ?
#
loop_
_entity_poly.entity_id
_entity_poly.type
_entity_poly.pdbx_seq_one_letter_code
_entity_poly.pdbx_strand_id
1 'polypeptide(L)'
;MGNSYSLFLRQSYLDAWEDYRRSLHRADFPVWDYIILTASNEAQANAYRQQIAIRRAKNLLPARTHYAVLPDPDGLRVGSGGATLNALRYVCTQEGTFAGKRILCIHSGGDSKRVPQYSACGKLFSPVPRELPNGRRSTLFDEFIIGMSGVPSRIRDGMLVLSGDVLLLFNPLQIDAPASGAAAISFKEDVETGKNHGVFQMDEQGNVGEFLHKQTVEMLTSRGAVNAQGKVDIDTGAVLFSADLLADLYTLVDTPAKFAAFVNDRARLSFYGDFLYPLASRSTLEQFYSEKPDGSFTEELHACRTAVWQVLRKYRMRLLRLAPASFIHFGTTHELRALMTDGVSAYSFLDWKKCVSGCCSSANYALNNAMVEEGCCIHDDCYLEDSHVMGSAIIGSGTVLSHVTVSGKNIPANVVLHSLKLTDGRFVTRIYGVADNPKEGTFLGGSMAAFGNVWDGGDHSLWQAKIYPVCDSMAKSVDAALNVYALAMGTGDYDAWVSAERVSLCSSFNSADMAAILEWEMHLRKAVKVERFLSVICCSGTIEEAKEIFQDAAISAYQRRLIEDKAAAADVFTRMRIFYCLGKVMGDSQEGEAYIKRAFDEIQRMVLAGAAAHGTGLCAHHQPVEEETAVRLPLRVNWGGGWSDTPPYCNEKGGTVLNAAILLGGEYPVEVHVRRLPKPMVVLESADMGARGEFTVISDLQECHNPYDPFVLHKAALIACGVIPREGGELTDITAKIGGLYVSTQMHGVPKGSGLGTSSILAGACVKALFQYFGVAHTEDDLYEHAMCVEQIMSTGGGWQDQVGGMTPGLKLITAPAGIQQKLNVRHIALSEDTKAELNARFTLIYTGQRRLARNLLRDVVGRYISNAPDSLYALEEIQRIAVMMAFELERGHVDDFAKLLNRHWELSKMIDAGSTNTCIDQIFLAIDDLIDGRMICGAGGGGFLQVLLKRGVTKKQLNDRLHDTFQDCGVDVWDCTLI
;
A
#
# COMPACT_ATOMS: atom_id res chain seq x y z
N MET A 1 -15.35 -9.32 29.47
CA MET A 1 -14.62 -10.59 29.21
C MET A 1 -14.18 -10.75 27.76
N GLY A 2 -14.83 -10.11 26.76
CA GLY A 2 -14.47 -10.25 25.34
C GLY A 2 -13.04 -9.84 24.97
N ASN A 3 -12.49 -8.80 25.60
CA ASN A 3 -11.20 -8.23 25.18
C ASN A 3 -9.99 -9.13 25.49
N SER A 4 -10.00 -9.85 26.60
CA SER A 4 -8.87 -10.74 26.97
C SER A 4 -8.83 -12.01 26.11
N TYR A 5 -9.99 -12.61 25.82
CA TYR A 5 -10.09 -13.81 25.00
C TYR A 5 -9.57 -13.60 23.57
N SER A 6 -9.98 -12.50 22.93
CA SER A 6 -9.53 -12.10 21.61
C SER A 6 -8.02 -11.83 21.56
N LEU A 7 -7.45 -11.25 22.64
CA LEU A 7 -6.01 -11.00 22.74
C LEU A 7 -5.20 -12.31 22.75
N PHE A 8 -5.67 -13.34 23.49
CA PHE A 8 -5.00 -14.64 23.51
C PHE A 8 -5.11 -15.38 22.16
N LEU A 9 -6.25 -15.30 21.49
CA LEU A 9 -6.40 -15.86 20.15
C LEU A 9 -5.50 -15.15 19.13
N ARG A 10 -5.38 -13.81 19.20
CA ARG A 10 -4.44 -13.05 18.38
C ARG A 10 -3.00 -13.51 18.62
N GLN A 11 -2.60 -13.66 19.88
CA GLN A 11 -1.24 -14.14 20.19
C GLN A 11 -1.01 -15.55 19.63
N SER A 12 -1.98 -16.46 19.78
CA SER A 12 -1.88 -17.81 19.22
C SER A 12 -1.73 -17.79 17.69
N TYR A 13 -2.37 -16.85 17.02
CA TYR A 13 -2.20 -16.68 15.57
C TYR A 13 -0.80 -16.14 15.21
N LEU A 14 -0.30 -15.16 15.96
CA LEU A 14 1.05 -14.61 15.73
C LEU A 14 2.12 -15.69 15.96
N ASP A 15 1.96 -16.52 16.96
CA ASP A 15 2.84 -17.67 17.22
C ASP A 15 2.79 -18.69 16.07
N ALA A 16 1.58 -18.98 15.55
CA ALA A 16 1.40 -19.87 14.39
C ALA A 16 2.05 -19.28 13.12
N TRP A 17 1.96 -17.96 12.93
CA TRP A 17 2.65 -17.27 11.83
C TRP A 17 4.17 -17.38 11.92
N GLU A 18 4.76 -17.24 13.12
CA GLU A 18 6.20 -17.44 13.33
C GLU A 18 6.61 -18.88 13.10
N ASP A 19 5.82 -19.86 13.54
CA ASP A 19 6.08 -21.29 13.28
C ASP A 19 5.99 -21.61 11.78
N TYR A 20 5.02 -21.02 11.08
CA TYR A 20 4.94 -21.10 9.63
C TYR A 20 6.22 -20.53 8.95
N ARG A 21 6.68 -19.34 9.35
CA ARG A 21 7.93 -18.77 8.84
C ARG A 21 9.15 -19.67 9.10
N ARG A 22 9.25 -20.22 10.31
CA ARG A 22 10.31 -21.20 10.67
C ARG A 22 10.24 -22.45 9.79
N SER A 23 9.05 -22.96 9.52
CA SER A 23 8.85 -24.14 8.66
C SER A 23 9.32 -23.94 7.21
N LEU A 24 9.26 -22.69 6.72
CA LEU A 24 9.76 -22.32 5.38
C LEU A 24 11.29 -22.19 5.31
N HIS A 25 11.93 -21.70 6.38
CA HIS A 25 13.33 -21.25 6.32
C HIS A 25 14.32 -22.07 7.15
N ARG A 26 13.85 -22.82 8.16
CA ARG A 26 14.72 -23.58 9.06
C ARG A 26 14.65 -25.07 8.78
N ALA A 27 15.80 -25.68 8.46
CA ALA A 27 15.91 -27.10 8.14
C ALA A 27 15.63 -28.01 9.36
N ASP A 28 15.90 -27.54 10.58
CA ASP A 28 15.71 -28.26 11.83
C ASP A 28 14.28 -28.15 12.41
N PHE A 29 13.43 -27.26 11.87
CA PHE A 29 12.08 -27.08 12.36
C PHE A 29 11.18 -28.25 11.92
N PRO A 30 10.41 -28.89 12.83
CA PRO A 30 9.49 -29.97 12.49
C PRO A 30 8.39 -29.51 11.52
N VAL A 31 8.18 -30.29 10.45
CA VAL A 31 7.11 -30.05 9.46
C VAL A 31 6.27 -31.30 9.28
N TRP A 32 5.12 -31.16 8.63
CA TRP A 32 4.34 -32.29 8.15
C TRP A 32 5.14 -33.07 7.11
N ASP A 33 5.23 -34.39 7.22
CA ASP A 33 5.80 -35.22 6.18
C ASP A 33 4.86 -35.25 4.96
N TYR A 34 3.55 -35.33 5.21
CA TYR A 34 2.50 -35.32 4.19
C TYR A 34 1.40 -34.32 4.52
N ILE A 35 0.96 -33.55 3.52
CA ILE A 35 -0.29 -32.79 3.53
C ILE A 35 -1.14 -33.31 2.38
N ILE A 36 -2.26 -33.94 2.71
CA ILE A 36 -3.16 -34.61 1.76
C ILE A 36 -4.48 -33.85 1.69
N LEU A 37 -4.87 -33.44 0.50
CA LEU A 37 -6.19 -32.87 0.22
C LEU A 37 -7.05 -33.92 -0.47
N THR A 38 -8.28 -34.13 -0.01
CA THR A 38 -9.25 -34.94 -0.73
C THR A 38 -10.01 -34.08 -1.73
N ALA A 39 -10.40 -34.63 -2.86
CA ALA A 39 -11.17 -33.95 -3.90
C ALA A 39 -12.31 -34.82 -4.44
N SER A 40 -13.41 -34.22 -4.90
CA SER A 40 -14.58 -34.94 -5.36
C SER A 40 -14.39 -35.64 -6.72
N ASN A 41 -13.48 -35.11 -7.53
CA ASN A 41 -13.16 -35.65 -8.85
C ASN A 41 -11.81 -35.12 -9.35
N GLU A 42 -11.37 -35.56 -10.52
CA GLU A 42 -10.07 -35.18 -11.08
C GLU A 42 -10.01 -33.72 -11.50
N ALA A 43 -11.11 -33.08 -11.93
CA ALA A 43 -11.13 -31.65 -12.28
C ALA A 43 -10.83 -30.80 -11.05
N GLN A 44 -11.48 -31.06 -9.92
CA GLN A 44 -11.21 -30.39 -8.64
C GLN A 44 -9.79 -30.69 -8.13
N ALA A 45 -9.32 -31.93 -8.26
CA ALA A 45 -7.96 -32.30 -7.87
C ALA A 45 -6.92 -31.51 -8.67
N ASN A 46 -7.13 -31.34 -9.96
CA ASN A 46 -6.25 -30.53 -10.82
C ASN A 46 -6.26 -29.06 -10.44
N ALA A 47 -7.42 -28.51 -10.10
CA ALA A 47 -7.54 -27.15 -9.59
C ALA A 47 -6.71 -26.95 -8.30
N TYR A 48 -6.76 -27.90 -7.37
CA TYR A 48 -5.97 -27.87 -6.15
C TYR A 48 -4.47 -27.98 -6.41
N ARG A 49 -4.06 -28.91 -7.29
CA ARG A 49 -2.66 -29.08 -7.68
C ARG A 49 -2.07 -27.81 -8.30
N GLN A 50 -2.81 -27.11 -9.16
CA GLN A 50 -2.38 -25.83 -9.75
C GLN A 50 -2.15 -24.76 -8.67
N GLN A 51 -3.07 -24.63 -7.73
CA GLN A 51 -2.96 -23.64 -6.64
C GLN A 51 -1.80 -23.98 -5.67
N ILE A 52 -1.57 -25.25 -5.39
CA ILE A 52 -0.40 -25.71 -4.61
C ILE A 52 0.89 -25.41 -5.39
N ALA A 53 0.92 -25.69 -6.70
CA ALA A 53 2.09 -25.44 -7.55
C ALA A 53 2.48 -23.95 -7.58
N ILE A 54 1.51 -23.04 -7.68
CA ILE A 54 1.72 -21.59 -7.62
C ILE A 54 2.36 -21.20 -6.28
N ARG A 55 1.87 -21.73 -5.16
CA ARG A 55 2.42 -21.45 -3.83
C ARG A 55 3.83 -22.01 -3.65
N ARG A 56 4.10 -23.21 -4.16
CA ARG A 56 5.44 -23.81 -4.15
C ARG A 56 6.44 -22.99 -4.96
N ALA A 57 6.05 -22.57 -6.16
CA ALA A 57 6.90 -21.73 -7.03
C ALA A 57 7.27 -20.38 -6.36
N LYS A 58 6.44 -19.91 -5.43
CA LYS A 58 6.68 -18.68 -4.66
C LYS A 58 7.31 -18.93 -3.28
N ASN A 59 7.75 -20.16 -2.98
CA ASN A 59 8.31 -20.55 -1.68
C ASN A 59 7.38 -20.24 -0.49
N LEU A 60 6.07 -20.40 -0.67
CA LEU A 60 5.05 -20.18 0.36
C LEU A 60 4.63 -21.46 1.07
N LEU A 61 5.24 -22.60 0.75
CA LEU A 61 4.94 -23.88 1.37
C LEU A 61 6.26 -24.55 1.79
N PRO A 62 6.30 -25.25 2.94
CA PRO A 62 7.48 -26.00 3.40
C PRO A 62 7.98 -26.98 2.34
N ALA A 63 9.23 -26.82 1.90
CA ALA A 63 9.80 -27.61 0.79
C ALA A 63 9.96 -29.09 1.13
N ARG A 64 10.10 -29.44 2.41
CA ARG A 64 10.27 -30.82 2.91
C ARG A 64 8.97 -31.59 3.05
N THR A 65 7.82 -30.92 2.93
CA THR A 65 6.49 -31.54 3.00
C THR A 65 6.07 -32.06 1.63
N HIS A 66 5.56 -33.28 1.60
CA HIS A 66 4.94 -33.85 0.40
C HIS A 66 3.46 -33.46 0.32
N TYR A 67 3.07 -32.79 -0.74
CA TYR A 67 1.68 -32.38 -1.00
C TYR A 67 1.02 -33.31 -1.98
N ALA A 68 -0.05 -34.00 -1.55
CA ALA A 68 -0.83 -34.90 -2.40
C ALA A 68 -2.28 -34.41 -2.50
N VAL A 69 -2.87 -34.53 -3.67
CA VAL A 69 -4.30 -34.30 -3.88
C VAL A 69 -4.92 -35.56 -4.45
N LEU A 70 -5.83 -36.14 -3.68
CA LEU A 70 -6.43 -37.45 -3.96
C LEU A 70 -7.92 -37.27 -4.34
N PRO A 71 -8.30 -37.46 -5.61
CA PRO A 71 -9.70 -37.47 -6.01
C PRO A 71 -10.40 -38.71 -5.52
N ASP A 72 -11.72 -38.63 -5.40
CA ASP A 72 -12.56 -39.82 -5.24
C ASP A 72 -12.37 -40.73 -6.47
N PRO A 73 -12.16 -42.06 -6.29
CA PRO A 73 -11.99 -42.98 -7.40
C PRO A 73 -13.16 -42.93 -8.38
N ASP A 74 -12.82 -42.87 -9.65
CA ASP A 74 -13.77 -42.79 -10.77
C ASP A 74 -14.75 -41.61 -10.71
N GLY A 75 -14.45 -40.60 -9.86
CA GLY A 75 -15.35 -39.47 -9.60
C GLY A 75 -16.62 -39.86 -8.82
N LEU A 76 -16.66 -41.06 -8.27
CA LEU A 76 -17.77 -41.58 -7.46
C LEU A 76 -17.59 -41.16 -6.01
N ARG A 77 -18.66 -40.73 -5.37
CA ARG A 77 -18.66 -40.17 -4.05
C ARG A 77 -18.48 -41.25 -2.98
N VAL A 78 -17.25 -41.43 -2.48
CA VAL A 78 -16.90 -42.51 -1.54
C VAL A 78 -17.10 -42.16 -0.05
N GLY A 79 -17.47 -40.91 0.26
CA GLY A 79 -17.61 -40.40 1.62
C GLY A 79 -16.26 -40.01 2.26
N SER A 80 -16.32 -39.26 3.33
CA SER A 80 -15.10 -38.80 4.04
C SER A 80 -14.27 -39.91 4.65
N GLY A 81 -14.91 -40.98 5.10
CA GLY A 81 -14.23 -42.20 5.58
C GLY A 81 -13.55 -42.97 4.46
N GLY A 82 -14.23 -43.14 3.32
CA GLY A 82 -13.64 -43.74 2.13
C GLY A 82 -12.44 -42.93 1.60
N ALA A 83 -12.54 -41.60 1.60
CA ALA A 83 -11.44 -40.71 1.23
C ALA A 83 -10.25 -40.82 2.21
N THR A 84 -10.51 -41.00 3.54
CA THR A 84 -9.47 -41.29 4.51
C THR A 84 -8.76 -42.61 4.24
N LEU A 85 -9.50 -43.67 3.93
CA LEU A 85 -8.92 -44.96 3.57
C LEU A 85 -8.08 -44.89 2.29
N ASN A 86 -8.51 -44.08 1.30
CA ASN A 86 -7.73 -43.80 0.11
C ASN A 86 -6.41 -43.08 0.47
N ALA A 87 -6.45 -42.11 1.39
CA ALA A 87 -5.25 -41.44 1.89
C ALA A 87 -4.29 -42.39 2.61
N LEU A 88 -4.81 -43.31 3.45
CA LEU A 88 -4.00 -44.34 4.11
C LEU A 88 -3.31 -45.24 3.09
N ARG A 89 -4.05 -45.71 2.08
CA ARG A 89 -3.47 -46.52 0.98
C ARG A 89 -2.36 -45.80 0.25
N TYR A 90 -2.58 -44.51 -0.06
CA TYR A 90 -1.58 -43.69 -0.71
C TYR A 90 -0.29 -43.60 0.11
N VAL A 91 -0.37 -43.23 1.40
CA VAL A 91 0.81 -43.09 2.25
C VAL A 91 1.53 -44.43 2.43
N CYS A 92 0.78 -45.51 2.72
CA CYS A 92 1.38 -46.83 2.91
C CYS A 92 2.05 -47.36 1.62
N THR A 93 1.52 -47.04 0.45
CA THR A 93 2.14 -47.36 -0.84
C THR A 93 3.48 -46.65 -1.03
N GLN A 94 3.63 -45.42 -0.55
CA GLN A 94 4.85 -44.64 -0.66
C GLN A 94 5.90 -45.04 0.41
N GLU A 95 5.48 -45.29 1.66
CA GLU A 95 6.35 -45.38 2.82
C GLU A 95 6.42 -46.78 3.44
N GLY A 96 5.45 -47.64 3.18
CA GLY A 96 5.33 -48.96 3.78
C GLY A 96 4.93 -48.96 5.27
N THR A 97 4.88 -47.80 5.94
CA THR A 97 4.56 -47.65 7.36
C THR A 97 3.99 -46.25 7.66
N PHE A 98 3.26 -46.14 8.78
CA PHE A 98 2.83 -44.89 9.36
C PHE A 98 3.73 -44.43 10.53
N ALA A 99 4.55 -45.35 11.07
CA ALA A 99 5.44 -45.04 12.18
C ALA A 99 6.47 -43.98 11.81
N GLY A 100 6.58 -42.93 12.63
CA GLY A 100 7.47 -41.81 12.41
C GLY A 100 7.01 -40.81 11.35
N LYS A 101 5.80 -40.97 10.78
CA LYS A 101 5.24 -40.04 9.78
C LYS A 101 4.17 -39.15 10.40
N ARG A 102 4.29 -37.87 10.13
CA ARG A 102 3.33 -36.82 10.53
C ARG A 102 2.50 -36.43 9.31
N ILE A 103 1.20 -36.73 9.35
CA ILE A 103 0.30 -36.59 8.21
C ILE A 103 -0.80 -35.61 8.57
N LEU A 104 -1.03 -34.62 7.72
CA LEU A 104 -2.19 -33.75 7.76
C LEU A 104 -3.11 -34.12 6.62
N CYS A 105 -4.33 -34.56 6.91
CA CYS A 105 -5.37 -34.88 5.92
C CYS A 105 -6.50 -33.85 6.04
N ILE A 106 -6.75 -33.10 4.97
CA ILE A 106 -7.82 -32.10 4.92
C ILE A 106 -8.94 -32.61 4.03
N HIS A 107 -10.10 -32.87 4.62
CA HIS A 107 -11.30 -33.29 3.90
C HIS A 107 -11.88 -32.09 3.15
N SER A 108 -11.47 -31.91 1.91
CA SER A 108 -11.93 -30.85 1.01
C SER A 108 -12.67 -31.39 -0.23
N GLY A 109 -12.96 -32.66 -0.26
CA GLY A 109 -13.82 -33.28 -1.26
C GLY A 109 -15.28 -32.83 -1.12
N GLY A 110 -16.01 -32.89 -2.22
CA GLY A 110 -17.39 -32.42 -2.32
C GLY A 110 -17.53 -31.25 -3.30
N ASP A 111 -18.70 -31.16 -3.95
CA ASP A 111 -18.94 -30.24 -5.07
C ASP A 111 -19.14 -28.79 -4.63
N SER A 112 -19.00 -28.47 -3.36
CA SER A 112 -19.28 -27.14 -2.80
C SER A 112 -20.68 -26.60 -3.12
N LYS A 113 -21.68 -27.49 -3.26
CA LYS A 113 -23.03 -27.13 -3.76
C LYS A 113 -23.67 -25.95 -3.04
N ARG A 114 -23.40 -25.76 -1.74
CA ARG A 114 -23.96 -24.65 -0.93
C ARG A 114 -23.22 -23.32 -1.13
N VAL A 115 -22.09 -23.34 -1.82
CA VAL A 115 -21.29 -22.16 -2.19
C VAL A 115 -20.79 -22.31 -3.62
N PRO A 116 -21.71 -22.26 -4.62
CA PRO A 116 -21.39 -22.59 -6.01
C PRO A 116 -20.28 -21.75 -6.62
N GLN A 117 -20.09 -20.50 -6.16
CA GLN A 117 -19.03 -19.61 -6.60
C GLN A 117 -17.63 -20.19 -6.31
N TYR A 118 -17.50 -21.08 -5.34
CA TYR A 118 -16.23 -21.76 -5.04
C TYR A 118 -16.17 -23.20 -5.55
N SER A 119 -17.14 -23.63 -6.35
CA SER A 119 -17.12 -25.01 -6.85
C SER A 119 -15.90 -25.30 -7.71
N ALA A 120 -15.53 -24.40 -8.62
CA ALA A 120 -14.39 -24.57 -9.52
C ALA A 120 -13.03 -24.47 -8.80
N CYS A 121 -12.83 -23.44 -8.00
CA CYS A 121 -11.58 -23.22 -7.25
C CYS A 121 -11.44 -24.16 -6.06
N GLY A 122 -12.56 -24.66 -5.55
CA GLY A 122 -12.68 -25.41 -4.31
C GLY A 122 -12.83 -24.52 -3.09
N LYS A 123 -13.74 -24.89 -2.21
CA LYS A 123 -14.07 -24.17 -0.99
C LYS A 123 -12.86 -23.90 -0.09
N LEU A 124 -11.90 -24.80 -0.08
CA LEU A 124 -10.64 -24.67 0.67
C LEU A 124 -9.80 -23.48 0.23
N PHE A 125 -9.96 -23.01 -1.00
CA PHE A 125 -9.25 -21.86 -1.54
C PHE A 125 -10.11 -20.57 -1.59
N SER A 126 -11.26 -20.57 -0.88
CA SER A 126 -12.05 -19.35 -0.72
C SER A 126 -11.25 -18.26 0.01
N PRO A 127 -11.43 -16.98 -0.35
CA PRO A 127 -10.75 -15.88 0.30
C PRO A 127 -11.13 -15.75 1.77
N VAL A 128 -10.15 -15.33 2.58
CA VAL A 128 -10.36 -14.88 3.96
C VAL A 128 -10.24 -13.36 3.99
N PRO A 129 -11.07 -12.61 4.75
CA PRO A 129 -11.14 -11.15 4.67
C PRO A 129 -9.97 -10.47 5.40
N ARG A 130 -8.73 -10.82 5.04
CA ARG A 130 -7.50 -10.27 5.60
C ARG A 130 -6.33 -10.32 4.61
N GLU A 131 -5.36 -9.46 4.84
CA GLU A 131 -4.01 -9.61 4.30
C GLU A 131 -3.13 -10.27 5.37
N LEU A 132 -2.30 -11.22 4.95
CA LEU A 132 -1.30 -11.83 5.82
C LEU A 132 -0.22 -10.80 6.20
N PRO A 133 0.57 -11.02 7.27
CA PRO A 133 1.62 -10.07 7.68
C PRO A 133 2.67 -9.72 6.59
N ASN A 134 2.76 -10.51 5.53
CA ASN A 134 3.60 -10.22 4.36
C ASN A 134 2.83 -9.51 3.22
N GLY A 135 1.63 -8.97 3.46
CA GLY A 135 0.80 -8.24 2.50
C GLY A 135 0.07 -9.10 1.47
N ARG A 136 0.19 -10.42 1.53
CA ARG A 136 -0.51 -11.33 0.62
C ARG A 136 -1.95 -11.56 1.07
N ARG A 137 -2.90 -11.59 0.12
CA ARG A 137 -4.28 -12.02 0.37
C ARG A 137 -4.27 -13.47 0.90
N SER A 138 -5.07 -13.73 1.91
CA SER A 138 -5.22 -15.05 2.52
C SER A 138 -6.37 -15.84 1.90
N THR A 139 -6.20 -17.16 1.85
CA THR A 139 -7.28 -18.13 1.59
C THR A 139 -7.42 -19.08 2.77
N LEU A 140 -8.53 -19.80 2.84
CA LEU A 140 -8.74 -20.78 3.92
C LEU A 140 -7.62 -21.85 3.94
N PHE A 141 -7.10 -22.26 2.79
CA PHE A 141 -5.93 -23.15 2.71
C PHE A 141 -4.68 -22.53 3.33
N ASP A 142 -4.40 -21.25 3.05
CA ASP A 142 -3.25 -20.55 3.64
C ASP A 142 -3.37 -20.51 5.17
N GLU A 143 -4.58 -20.25 5.70
CA GLU A 143 -4.85 -20.23 7.14
C GLU A 143 -4.66 -21.63 7.77
N PHE A 144 -5.05 -22.71 7.09
CA PHE A 144 -4.76 -24.08 7.57
C PHE A 144 -3.26 -24.34 7.64
N ILE A 145 -2.52 -23.99 6.61
CA ILE A 145 -1.06 -24.19 6.60
C ILE A 145 -0.40 -23.41 7.73
N ILE A 146 -0.81 -22.15 7.93
CA ILE A 146 -0.29 -21.31 9.03
C ILE A 146 -0.69 -21.89 10.39
N GLY A 147 -1.98 -22.12 10.62
CA GLY A 147 -2.51 -22.55 11.90
C GLY A 147 -1.99 -23.92 12.36
N MET A 148 -1.68 -24.80 11.40
CA MET A 148 -1.21 -26.16 11.69
C MET A 148 0.31 -26.30 11.65
N SER A 149 1.08 -25.23 11.43
CA SER A 149 2.55 -25.29 11.31
C SER A 149 3.27 -25.66 12.61
N GLY A 150 2.69 -25.34 13.77
CA GLY A 150 3.26 -25.69 15.08
C GLY A 150 2.94 -27.12 15.53
N VAL A 151 1.92 -27.77 14.98
CA VAL A 151 1.44 -29.09 15.40
C VAL A 151 2.48 -30.22 15.23
N PRO A 152 3.30 -30.26 14.15
CA PRO A 152 4.33 -31.31 13.99
C PRO A 152 5.34 -31.37 15.13
N SER A 153 5.55 -30.31 15.88
CA SER A 153 6.43 -30.28 17.06
C SER A 153 5.80 -30.96 18.28
N ARG A 154 4.49 -31.26 18.27
CA ARG A 154 3.69 -31.80 19.37
C ARG A 154 3.31 -33.28 19.18
N ILE A 155 3.53 -33.81 17.98
CA ILE A 155 3.22 -35.20 17.67
C ILE A 155 4.49 -35.91 17.18
N ARG A 156 4.63 -37.18 17.58
CA ARG A 156 5.73 -38.03 17.10
C ARG A 156 5.42 -38.52 15.69
N ASP A 157 4.24 -39.10 15.51
CA ASP A 157 3.72 -39.65 14.29
C ASP A 157 2.18 -39.71 14.36
N GLY A 158 1.54 -40.08 13.25
CA GLY A 158 0.10 -40.18 13.13
C GLY A 158 -0.49 -39.22 12.11
N MET A 159 -1.84 -39.19 12.06
CA MET A 159 -2.58 -38.36 11.10
C MET A 159 -3.55 -37.43 11.81
N LEU A 160 -3.41 -36.13 11.60
CA LEU A 160 -4.45 -35.15 11.95
C LEU A 160 -5.40 -35.02 10.75
N VAL A 161 -6.68 -35.31 10.98
CA VAL A 161 -7.74 -35.10 10.00
C VAL A 161 -8.46 -33.81 10.31
N LEU A 162 -8.72 -32.97 9.32
CA LEU A 162 -9.46 -31.71 9.43
C LEU A 162 -10.61 -31.63 8.45
N SER A 163 -11.71 -30.97 8.84
CA SER A 163 -12.75 -30.52 7.90
C SER A 163 -12.26 -29.30 7.12
N GLY A 164 -12.35 -29.31 5.80
CA GLY A 164 -11.84 -28.27 4.92
C GLY A 164 -12.70 -27.01 4.85
N ASP A 165 -13.75 -26.88 5.68
CA ASP A 165 -14.65 -25.72 5.71
C ASP A 165 -14.75 -25.04 7.08
N VAL A 166 -13.86 -25.40 8.00
CA VAL A 166 -13.81 -24.87 9.37
C VAL A 166 -12.41 -24.35 9.70
N LEU A 167 -12.25 -23.06 9.83
CA LEU A 167 -11.00 -22.48 10.32
C LEU A 167 -10.94 -22.61 11.85
N LEU A 168 -9.92 -23.31 12.34
CA LEU A 168 -9.66 -23.50 13.77
C LEU A 168 -8.58 -22.53 14.24
N LEU A 169 -8.87 -21.86 15.35
CA LEU A 169 -7.96 -20.96 16.05
C LEU A 169 -7.68 -21.54 17.45
N PHE A 170 -6.45 -21.92 17.72
CA PHE A 170 -6.01 -22.47 19.00
C PHE A 170 -4.48 -22.40 19.13
N ASN A 171 -3.97 -22.63 20.35
CA ASN A 171 -2.53 -22.76 20.55
C ASN A 171 -2.10 -24.23 20.41
N PRO A 172 -1.27 -24.59 19.39
CA PRO A 172 -0.78 -25.95 19.18
C PRO A 172 -0.07 -26.57 20.39
N LEU A 173 0.51 -25.77 21.29
CA LEU A 173 1.17 -26.24 22.50
C LEU A 173 0.20 -26.99 23.46
N GLN A 174 -1.12 -26.83 23.32
CA GLN A 174 -2.14 -27.50 24.09
C GLN A 174 -2.44 -28.93 23.58
N ILE A 175 -1.89 -29.31 22.42
CA ILE A 175 -2.06 -30.68 21.90
C ILE A 175 -1.17 -31.64 22.68
N ASP A 176 -1.83 -32.61 23.31
CA ASP A 176 -1.21 -33.75 23.98
C ASP A 176 -1.65 -35.02 23.26
N ALA A 177 -0.85 -35.44 22.30
CA ALA A 177 -1.15 -36.56 21.42
C ALA A 177 -1.10 -37.90 22.21
N PRO A 178 -2.12 -38.77 22.10
CA PRO A 178 -2.08 -40.07 22.72
C PRO A 178 -1.02 -40.97 22.00
N ALA A 179 -0.33 -41.79 22.78
CA ALA A 179 0.62 -42.76 22.23
C ALA A 179 -0.06 -43.84 21.35
N SER A 180 -1.33 -44.13 21.61
CA SER A 180 -2.17 -45.09 20.89
C SER A 180 -3.62 -44.68 20.91
N GLY A 181 -4.36 -44.91 19.82
CA GLY A 181 -5.78 -44.59 19.67
C GLY A 181 -6.01 -43.23 18.99
N ALA A 182 -7.04 -42.50 19.41
CA ALA A 182 -7.43 -41.22 18.79
C ALA A 182 -7.54 -40.12 19.83
N ALA A 183 -7.51 -38.87 19.36
CA ALA A 183 -7.84 -37.68 20.14
C ALA A 183 -8.71 -36.70 19.33
N ALA A 184 -9.90 -36.39 19.89
CA ALA A 184 -10.78 -35.38 19.30
C ALA A 184 -10.44 -33.99 19.87
N ILE A 185 -10.19 -33.03 19.00
CA ILE A 185 -9.98 -31.64 19.38
C ILE A 185 -11.34 -30.98 19.58
N SER A 186 -11.55 -30.39 20.75
CA SER A 186 -12.83 -29.77 21.14
C SER A 186 -12.59 -28.49 21.95
N PHE A 187 -13.61 -27.67 22.06
CA PHE A 187 -13.69 -26.57 23.01
C PHE A 187 -15.16 -26.32 23.41
N LYS A 188 -15.37 -25.50 24.45
CA LYS A 188 -16.70 -25.18 24.94
C LYS A 188 -17.39 -24.13 24.07
N GLU A 189 -18.53 -24.48 23.47
CA GLU A 189 -19.36 -23.60 22.64
C GLU A 189 -20.82 -23.61 23.13
N ASP A 190 -21.61 -22.62 22.71
CA ASP A 190 -23.02 -22.52 23.04
C ASP A 190 -23.82 -23.71 22.47
N VAL A 191 -24.78 -24.23 23.25
CA VAL A 191 -25.60 -25.36 22.85
C VAL A 191 -26.37 -25.10 21.56
N GLU A 192 -26.75 -23.86 21.31
CA GLU A 192 -27.42 -23.45 20.05
C GLU A 192 -26.53 -23.63 18.82
N THR A 193 -25.22 -23.39 18.94
CA THR A 193 -24.26 -23.76 17.91
C THR A 193 -24.09 -25.27 17.84
N GLY A 194 -23.98 -25.95 19.01
CA GLY A 194 -23.77 -27.40 19.12
C GLY A 194 -24.84 -28.22 18.43
N LYS A 195 -26.12 -27.80 18.42
CA LYS A 195 -27.22 -28.54 17.75
C LYS A 195 -27.02 -28.74 16.25
N ASN A 196 -26.25 -27.84 15.62
CA ASN A 196 -25.97 -27.88 14.20
C ASN A 196 -24.69 -28.65 13.84
N HIS A 197 -23.93 -29.05 14.86
CA HIS A 197 -22.65 -29.75 14.74
C HIS A 197 -22.70 -31.09 15.50
N GLY A 198 -21.57 -31.78 15.64
CA GLY A 198 -21.38 -32.86 16.57
C GLY A 198 -21.07 -32.33 17.99
N VAL A 199 -21.49 -33.10 19.00
CA VAL A 199 -21.20 -32.79 20.41
C VAL A 199 -20.59 -34.00 21.04
N PHE A 200 -19.50 -33.85 21.76
CA PHE A 200 -18.86 -34.90 22.53
C PHE A 200 -19.33 -34.86 23.98
N GLN A 201 -19.60 -36.03 24.55
CA GLN A 201 -19.78 -36.21 25.98
C GLN A 201 -18.56 -36.97 26.53
N MET A 202 -17.88 -36.42 27.52
CA MET A 202 -16.69 -37.03 28.12
C MET A 202 -17.07 -38.08 29.14
N ASP A 203 -16.34 -39.19 29.20
CA ASP A 203 -16.43 -40.18 30.26
C ASP A 203 -15.53 -39.82 31.47
N GLU A 204 -15.55 -40.63 32.53
CA GLU A 204 -14.79 -40.39 33.77
C GLU A 204 -13.27 -40.49 33.58
N GLN A 205 -12.80 -41.15 32.53
CA GLN A 205 -11.39 -41.32 32.20
C GLN A 205 -10.84 -40.25 31.25
N GLY A 206 -11.68 -39.29 30.83
CA GLY A 206 -11.29 -38.22 29.93
C GLY A 206 -11.37 -38.60 28.45
N ASN A 207 -12.00 -39.71 28.13
CA ASN A 207 -12.26 -40.11 26.76
C ASN A 207 -13.66 -39.62 26.29
N VAL A 208 -13.90 -39.67 25.00
CA VAL A 208 -15.24 -39.48 24.44
C VAL A 208 -16.12 -40.68 24.85
N GLY A 209 -17.12 -40.43 25.68
CA GLY A 209 -18.12 -41.40 26.12
C GLY A 209 -19.20 -41.63 25.07
N GLU A 210 -19.79 -40.55 24.56
CA GLU A 210 -20.77 -40.52 23.48
C GLU A 210 -20.44 -39.46 22.47
N PHE A 211 -20.76 -39.73 21.22
CA PHE A 211 -20.73 -38.77 20.13
C PHE A 211 -22.16 -38.50 19.67
N LEU A 212 -22.65 -37.27 19.81
CA LEU A 212 -24.02 -36.85 19.55
C LEU A 212 -24.02 -35.94 18.31
N HIS A 213 -24.34 -36.53 17.15
CA HIS A 213 -24.28 -35.80 15.89
C HIS A 213 -25.61 -35.11 15.59
N LYS A 214 -25.61 -33.76 15.48
CA LYS A 214 -26.77 -32.91 15.11
C LYS A 214 -28.04 -33.23 15.87
N GLN A 215 -27.96 -33.22 17.17
CA GLN A 215 -29.11 -33.47 18.07
C GLN A 215 -29.81 -32.18 18.49
N THR A 216 -31.09 -32.28 18.89
CA THR A 216 -31.83 -31.12 19.45
C THR A 216 -31.25 -30.70 20.82
N VAL A 217 -31.52 -29.44 21.19
CA VAL A 217 -31.07 -28.92 22.49
C VAL A 217 -31.64 -29.76 23.67
N GLU A 218 -32.89 -30.21 23.55
CA GLU A 218 -33.54 -31.08 24.55
C GLU A 218 -32.81 -32.42 24.69
N MET A 219 -32.43 -33.02 23.56
CA MET A 219 -31.71 -34.29 23.55
C MET A 219 -30.29 -34.10 24.14
N LEU A 220 -29.56 -33.03 23.75
CA LEU A 220 -28.23 -32.73 24.30
C LEU A 220 -28.30 -32.50 25.82
N THR A 221 -29.37 -31.84 26.30
CA THR A 221 -29.59 -31.59 27.73
C THR A 221 -29.94 -32.87 28.49
N SER A 222 -30.84 -33.69 27.93
CA SER A 222 -31.28 -34.94 28.55
C SER A 222 -30.14 -35.98 28.66
N ARG A 223 -29.20 -35.94 27.71
CA ARG A 223 -27.99 -36.80 27.74
C ARG A 223 -26.88 -36.24 28.62
N GLY A 224 -27.06 -35.07 29.26
CA GLY A 224 -26.05 -34.45 30.14
C GLY A 224 -24.83 -33.92 29.40
N ALA A 225 -24.97 -33.59 28.09
CA ALA A 225 -23.90 -33.01 27.32
C ALA A 225 -23.75 -31.49 27.53
N VAL A 226 -24.79 -30.81 28.07
CA VAL A 226 -24.81 -29.39 28.34
C VAL A 226 -24.35 -29.11 29.76
N ASN A 227 -23.35 -28.25 29.95
CA ASN A 227 -22.86 -27.87 31.26
C ASN A 227 -23.75 -26.80 31.95
N ALA A 228 -23.42 -26.42 33.18
CA ALA A 228 -24.17 -25.43 33.96
C ALA A 228 -24.20 -24.01 33.33
N GLN A 229 -23.31 -23.71 32.39
CA GLN A 229 -23.25 -22.44 31.65
C GLN A 229 -23.94 -22.52 30.28
N GLY A 230 -24.68 -23.59 29.99
CA GLY A 230 -25.35 -23.75 28.67
C GLY A 230 -24.41 -24.11 27.53
N LYS A 231 -23.19 -24.60 27.83
CA LYS A 231 -22.16 -24.89 26.81
C LYS A 231 -21.94 -26.39 26.65
N VAL A 232 -21.55 -26.80 25.48
CA VAL A 232 -21.24 -28.17 25.05
C VAL A 232 -19.79 -28.31 24.59
N ASP A 233 -19.25 -29.54 24.60
CA ASP A 233 -17.99 -29.88 23.95
C ASP A 233 -18.24 -30.10 22.44
N ILE A 234 -17.92 -29.12 21.61
CA ILE A 234 -18.25 -29.16 20.18
C ILE A 234 -17.26 -30.03 19.40
N ASP A 235 -17.78 -30.78 18.42
CA ASP A 235 -16.96 -31.41 17.39
C ASP A 235 -16.46 -30.34 16.43
N THR A 236 -15.16 -30.12 16.41
CA THR A 236 -14.48 -29.16 15.55
C THR A 236 -14.14 -29.72 14.16
N GLY A 237 -14.43 -31.00 13.92
CA GLY A 237 -14.01 -31.71 12.72
C GLY A 237 -12.51 -32.02 12.68
N ALA A 238 -11.80 -31.85 13.80
CA ALA A 238 -10.37 -32.14 13.93
C ALA A 238 -10.11 -33.32 14.84
N VAL A 239 -9.52 -34.39 14.30
CA VAL A 239 -9.23 -35.61 15.03
C VAL A 239 -7.83 -36.12 14.69
N LEU A 240 -7.04 -36.41 15.73
CA LEU A 240 -5.72 -37.01 15.60
C LEU A 240 -5.80 -38.53 15.78
N PHE A 241 -5.25 -39.29 14.86
CA PHE A 241 -5.09 -40.74 14.91
C PHE A 241 -3.62 -41.11 15.08
N SER A 242 -3.31 -42.02 15.99
CA SER A 242 -1.97 -42.57 16.20
C SER A 242 -1.56 -43.54 15.06
N ALA A 243 -0.26 -43.72 14.87
CA ALA A 243 0.27 -44.55 13.80
C ALA A 243 -0.17 -46.03 13.86
N ASP A 244 -0.36 -46.62 15.06
CA ASP A 244 -0.85 -47.98 15.26
C ASP A 244 -2.32 -48.13 14.87
N LEU A 245 -3.16 -47.13 15.19
CA LEU A 245 -4.56 -47.12 14.76
C LEU A 245 -4.65 -46.98 13.23
N LEU A 246 -3.81 -46.15 12.61
CA LEU A 246 -3.74 -46.03 11.15
C LEU A 246 -3.32 -47.35 10.47
N ALA A 247 -2.34 -48.07 11.06
CA ALA A 247 -1.90 -49.35 10.53
C ALA A 247 -3.01 -50.38 10.56
N ASP A 248 -3.79 -50.42 11.63
CA ASP A 248 -4.94 -51.32 11.72
C ASP A 248 -6.09 -50.94 10.77
N LEU A 249 -6.42 -49.64 10.62
CA LEU A 249 -7.39 -49.17 9.63
C LEU A 249 -6.93 -49.48 8.20
N TYR A 250 -5.63 -49.43 7.90
CA TYR A 250 -5.09 -49.75 6.61
C TYR A 250 -5.38 -51.23 6.23
N THR A 251 -5.47 -52.16 7.20
CA THR A 251 -5.81 -53.56 6.95
C THR A 251 -7.16 -53.76 6.24
N LEU A 252 -8.05 -52.75 6.30
CA LEU A 252 -9.34 -52.73 5.58
C LEU A 252 -9.19 -52.46 4.07
N VAL A 253 -8.02 -51.93 3.63
CA VAL A 253 -7.77 -51.51 2.23
C VAL A 253 -6.41 -51.95 1.68
N ASP A 254 -5.76 -52.87 2.36
CA ASP A 254 -4.40 -53.37 2.06
C ASP A 254 -4.33 -54.18 0.72
N THR A 255 -5.47 -54.67 0.22
CA THR A 255 -5.52 -55.35 -1.07
C THR A 255 -6.48 -54.63 -2.04
N PRO A 256 -6.34 -54.82 -3.37
CA PRO A 256 -7.26 -54.22 -4.33
C PRO A 256 -8.73 -54.60 -4.11
N ALA A 257 -8.99 -55.84 -3.73
CA ALA A 257 -10.35 -56.35 -3.48
C ALA A 257 -10.98 -55.67 -2.24
N LYS A 258 -10.24 -55.56 -1.15
CA LYS A 258 -10.67 -54.83 0.06
C LYS A 258 -10.86 -53.35 -0.28
N PHE A 259 -9.92 -52.73 -0.96
CA PHE A 259 -10.07 -51.33 -1.37
C PHE A 259 -11.36 -51.07 -2.11
N ALA A 260 -11.68 -51.88 -3.14
CA ALA A 260 -12.93 -51.76 -3.88
C ALA A 260 -14.19 -52.00 -2.99
N ALA A 261 -14.09 -52.82 -1.96
CA ALA A 261 -15.21 -53.07 -1.05
C ALA A 261 -15.48 -51.89 -0.11
N PHE A 262 -14.44 -51.20 0.36
CA PHE A 262 -14.56 -50.09 1.34
C PHE A 262 -14.60 -48.71 0.74
N VAL A 263 -14.03 -48.49 -0.46
CA VAL A 263 -13.90 -47.17 -1.10
C VAL A 263 -14.75 -47.15 -2.37
N ASN A 264 -16.05 -46.99 -2.20
CA ASN A 264 -17.03 -46.90 -3.27
C ASN A 264 -18.25 -46.06 -2.85
N ASP A 265 -19.16 -45.77 -3.78
CA ASP A 265 -20.35 -44.93 -3.59
C ASP A 265 -21.51 -45.65 -2.85
N ARG A 266 -21.50 -46.99 -2.79
CA ARG A 266 -22.54 -47.80 -2.14
C ARG A 266 -22.25 -47.89 -0.62
N ALA A 267 -21.01 -48.15 -0.23
CA ALA A 267 -20.57 -48.12 1.16
C ALA A 267 -20.54 -46.68 1.72
N ARG A 268 -20.01 -45.75 0.97
CA ARG A 268 -19.98 -44.32 1.22
C ARG A 268 -19.72 -43.94 2.70
N LEU A 269 -18.63 -44.50 3.24
CA LEU A 269 -18.30 -44.37 4.64
C LEU A 269 -18.08 -42.92 5.07
N SER A 270 -18.67 -42.54 6.21
CA SER A 270 -18.45 -41.21 6.83
C SER A 270 -17.33 -41.29 7.86
N PHE A 271 -16.36 -40.37 7.77
CA PHE A 271 -15.34 -40.26 8.81
C PHE A 271 -15.98 -39.98 10.17
N TYR A 272 -16.88 -39.02 10.23
CA TYR A 272 -17.49 -38.55 11.47
C TYR A 272 -18.50 -39.56 12.02
N GLY A 273 -19.35 -40.13 11.18
CA GLY A 273 -20.36 -41.10 11.56
C GLY A 273 -19.77 -42.51 11.79
N ASP A 274 -18.94 -43.00 10.85
CA ASP A 274 -18.55 -44.41 10.86
C ASP A 274 -17.23 -44.69 11.55
N PHE A 275 -16.29 -43.67 11.64
CA PHE A 275 -15.01 -43.89 12.34
C PHE A 275 -15.03 -43.39 13.79
N LEU A 276 -15.67 -42.23 14.09
CA LEU A 276 -15.65 -41.70 15.44
C LEU A 276 -16.60 -42.44 16.41
N TYR A 277 -17.72 -42.94 15.88
CA TYR A 277 -18.73 -43.63 16.70
C TYR A 277 -18.17 -44.87 17.40
N PRO A 278 -17.47 -45.81 16.73
CA PRO A 278 -16.87 -46.97 17.39
C PRO A 278 -15.81 -46.66 18.47
N LEU A 279 -15.17 -45.47 18.39
CA LEU A 279 -14.15 -45.02 19.33
C LEU A 279 -14.74 -44.44 20.62
N ALA A 280 -16.01 -44.08 20.63
CA ALA A 280 -16.71 -43.58 21.82
C ALA A 280 -16.95 -44.73 22.82
N SER A 281 -16.56 -44.55 24.09
CA SER A 281 -16.47 -45.65 25.07
C SER A 281 -17.79 -46.32 25.41
N ARG A 282 -18.93 -45.58 25.28
CA ARG A 282 -20.28 -46.07 25.60
C ARG A 282 -21.09 -46.49 24.36
N SER A 283 -20.57 -46.38 23.13
CA SER A 283 -21.24 -46.79 21.92
C SER A 283 -21.41 -48.29 21.84
N THR A 284 -22.49 -48.76 21.18
CA THR A 284 -22.78 -50.18 20.96
C THR A 284 -22.89 -50.47 19.46
N LEU A 285 -22.63 -51.74 19.10
CA LEU A 285 -22.70 -52.13 17.69
C LEU A 285 -24.12 -51.99 17.11
N GLU A 286 -25.14 -52.32 17.92
CA GLU A 286 -26.56 -52.21 17.56
C GLU A 286 -26.94 -50.78 17.23
N GLN A 287 -26.57 -49.82 18.10
CA GLN A 287 -26.79 -48.38 17.85
C GLN A 287 -26.01 -47.91 16.64
N PHE A 288 -24.76 -48.35 16.45
CA PHE A 288 -23.93 -47.99 15.33
C PHE A 288 -24.56 -48.37 13.97
N TYR A 289 -25.24 -49.52 13.91
CA TYR A 289 -25.97 -49.92 12.70
C TYR A 289 -27.14 -49.01 12.38
N SER A 290 -27.76 -48.41 13.39
CA SER A 290 -28.91 -47.53 13.23
C SER A 290 -28.55 -46.06 12.96
N GLU A 291 -27.24 -45.69 13.13
CA GLU A 291 -26.80 -44.31 12.84
C GLU A 291 -27.05 -43.93 11.39
N LYS A 292 -27.54 -42.71 11.19
CA LYS A 292 -27.87 -42.18 9.87
C LYS A 292 -26.63 -42.13 8.96
N PRO A 293 -26.62 -42.79 7.81
CA PRO A 293 -25.49 -42.74 6.88
C PRO A 293 -25.44 -41.44 6.07
N ASP A 294 -24.26 -41.13 5.50
CA ASP A 294 -24.10 -40.09 4.51
C ASP A 294 -24.79 -40.43 3.16
N GLY A 295 -25.00 -41.72 2.88
CA GLY A 295 -25.71 -42.23 1.73
C GLY A 295 -27.01 -42.95 2.11
N SER A 296 -27.33 -44.00 1.46
CA SER A 296 -28.46 -44.87 1.77
C SER A 296 -27.98 -46.06 2.63
N PHE A 297 -28.86 -46.66 3.39
CA PHE A 297 -28.58 -47.92 4.04
C PHE A 297 -28.46 -49.05 2.99
N THR A 298 -27.30 -49.65 2.89
CA THR A 298 -26.97 -50.74 1.97
C THR A 298 -26.37 -51.92 2.69
N GLU A 299 -26.37 -53.08 2.09
CA GLU A 299 -25.69 -54.27 2.65
C GLU A 299 -24.18 -54.08 2.70
N GLU A 300 -23.62 -53.36 1.70
CA GLU A 300 -22.20 -53.03 1.65
C GLU A 300 -21.83 -52.10 2.85
N LEU A 301 -22.63 -51.11 3.14
CA LEU A 301 -22.40 -50.22 4.30
C LEU A 301 -22.44 -51.01 5.60
N HIS A 302 -23.43 -51.92 5.78
CA HIS A 302 -23.54 -52.75 6.98
C HIS A 302 -22.30 -53.63 7.16
N ALA A 303 -21.84 -54.29 6.10
CA ALA A 303 -20.63 -55.12 6.11
C ALA A 303 -19.39 -54.27 6.46
N CYS A 304 -19.24 -53.08 5.88
CA CYS A 304 -18.16 -52.14 6.20
C CYS A 304 -18.20 -51.68 7.64
N ARG A 305 -19.38 -51.30 8.18
CA ARG A 305 -19.55 -50.90 9.57
C ARG A 305 -19.12 -52.01 10.54
N THR A 306 -19.45 -53.29 10.25
CA THR A 306 -19.03 -54.41 11.03
C THR A 306 -17.50 -54.49 11.11
N ALA A 307 -16.83 -54.44 9.99
CA ALA A 307 -15.37 -54.54 9.94
C ALA A 307 -14.70 -53.28 10.60
N VAL A 308 -15.19 -52.08 10.36
CA VAL A 308 -14.72 -50.83 11.01
C VAL A 308 -14.87 -50.91 12.53
N TRP A 309 -16.00 -51.45 13.02
CA TRP A 309 -16.23 -51.66 14.43
C TRP A 309 -15.18 -52.61 15.04
N GLN A 310 -14.91 -53.73 14.38
CA GLN A 310 -13.92 -54.71 14.84
C GLN A 310 -12.51 -54.13 14.98
N VAL A 311 -12.14 -53.26 14.06
CA VAL A 311 -10.83 -52.60 14.07
C VAL A 311 -10.77 -51.51 15.13
N LEU A 312 -11.77 -50.62 15.19
CA LEU A 312 -11.69 -49.38 15.99
C LEU A 312 -12.10 -49.57 17.44
N ARG A 313 -12.99 -50.52 17.77
CA ARG A 313 -13.56 -50.69 19.10
C ARG A 313 -12.51 -50.98 20.20
N LYS A 314 -11.35 -51.50 19.84
CA LYS A 314 -10.23 -51.72 20.75
C LYS A 314 -9.49 -50.47 21.17
N TYR A 315 -9.66 -49.38 20.42
CA TYR A 315 -9.06 -48.08 20.70
C TYR A 315 -10.00 -47.20 21.51
N ARG A 316 -9.45 -46.11 22.06
CA ARG A 316 -10.20 -45.04 22.76
C ARG A 316 -9.91 -43.71 22.08
N MET A 317 -10.87 -42.82 22.14
CA MET A 317 -10.75 -41.46 21.67
C MET A 317 -10.70 -40.50 22.87
N ARG A 318 -9.55 -39.92 23.11
CA ARG A 318 -9.35 -38.93 24.17
C ARG A 318 -10.01 -37.60 23.74
N LEU A 319 -10.63 -36.89 24.69
CA LEU A 319 -11.19 -35.56 24.43
C LEU A 319 -10.17 -34.48 24.83
N LEU A 320 -9.60 -33.77 23.84
CA LEU A 320 -8.68 -32.66 24.06
C LEU A 320 -9.48 -31.35 24.03
N ARG A 321 -9.74 -30.79 25.22
CA ARG A 321 -10.39 -29.50 25.39
C ARG A 321 -9.36 -28.39 25.32
N LEU A 322 -9.42 -27.56 24.27
CA LEU A 322 -8.53 -26.43 24.11
C LEU A 322 -9.19 -25.15 24.62
N ALA A 323 -8.39 -24.26 25.22
CA ALA A 323 -8.84 -22.95 25.67
C ALA A 323 -7.66 -21.98 25.82
N PRO A 324 -7.67 -20.75 25.20
CA PRO A 324 -8.74 -20.30 24.31
C PRO A 324 -8.69 -21.02 22.95
N ALA A 325 -9.85 -21.24 22.38
CA ALA A 325 -10.00 -21.78 21.03
C ALA A 325 -11.32 -21.28 20.43
N SER A 326 -11.37 -21.17 19.11
CA SER A 326 -12.54 -20.76 18.36
C SER A 326 -12.55 -21.43 17.00
N PHE A 327 -13.73 -21.54 16.39
CA PHE A 327 -13.84 -21.97 15.01
C PHE A 327 -14.72 -21.01 14.20
N ILE A 328 -14.42 -20.91 12.91
CA ILE A 328 -15.15 -20.09 11.98
C ILE A 328 -15.60 -20.98 10.83
N HIS A 329 -16.91 -21.08 10.62
CA HIS A 329 -17.50 -21.93 9.61
C HIS A 329 -17.76 -21.19 8.31
N PHE A 330 -17.34 -21.79 7.20
CA PHE A 330 -17.56 -21.30 5.83
C PHE A 330 -18.64 -22.17 5.16
N GLY A 331 -19.88 -22.10 5.65
CA GLY A 331 -20.95 -23.06 5.35
C GLY A 331 -21.68 -22.83 4.03
N THR A 332 -22.45 -21.77 3.97
CA THR A 332 -23.32 -21.40 2.85
C THR A 332 -22.96 -20.03 2.26
N THR A 333 -23.46 -19.71 1.07
CA THR A 333 -23.25 -18.37 0.47
C THR A 333 -23.77 -17.26 1.35
N HIS A 334 -24.94 -17.48 1.99
CA HIS A 334 -25.52 -16.50 2.91
C HIS A 334 -24.64 -16.25 4.14
N GLU A 335 -24.18 -17.30 4.80
CA GLU A 335 -23.27 -17.21 5.96
C GLU A 335 -21.94 -16.54 5.57
N LEU A 336 -21.40 -16.91 4.41
CA LEU A 336 -20.16 -16.33 3.92
C LEU A 336 -20.31 -14.83 3.66
N ARG A 337 -21.37 -14.41 2.96
CA ARG A 337 -21.64 -13.00 2.72
C ARG A 337 -21.72 -12.24 4.06
N ALA A 338 -22.52 -12.73 4.99
CA ALA A 338 -22.66 -12.12 6.32
C ALA A 338 -21.30 -12.04 7.06
N LEU A 339 -20.48 -13.08 6.97
CA LEU A 339 -19.13 -13.11 7.55
C LEU A 339 -18.22 -12.05 6.94
N MET A 340 -18.27 -11.85 5.61
CA MET A 340 -17.42 -10.90 4.90
C MET A 340 -17.87 -9.45 5.03
N THR A 341 -19.15 -9.20 5.34
CA THR A 341 -19.72 -7.86 5.52
C THR A 341 -19.72 -7.46 7.01
N ASP A 342 -20.81 -7.73 7.73
CA ASP A 342 -20.96 -7.28 9.12
C ASP A 342 -20.21 -8.15 10.12
N GLY A 343 -20.13 -9.45 9.86
CA GLY A 343 -19.45 -10.42 10.72
C GLY A 343 -17.94 -10.22 10.84
N VAL A 344 -17.33 -9.55 9.89
CA VAL A 344 -15.88 -9.29 9.89
C VAL A 344 -15.42 -8.53 11.14
N SER A 345 -16.26 -7.67 11.71
CA SER A 345 -15.95 -6.87 12.90
C SER A 345 -15.67 -7.73 14.14
N ALA A 346 -16.31 -8.89 14.25
CA ALA A 346 -16.08 -9.84 15.35
C ALA A 346 -14.66 -10.42 15.35
N TYR A 347 -13.99 -10.41 14.21
CA TYR A 347 -12.64 -10.94 14.00
C TYR A 347 -11.60 -9.87 13.69
N SER A 348 -11.89 -8.59 13.99
CA SER A 348 -10.95 -7.48 13.81
C SER A 348 -9.63 -7.67 14.57
N PHE A 349 -9.63 -8.44 15.66
CA PHE A 349 -8.43 -8.84 16.39
C PHE A 349 -7.48 -9.77 15.59
N LEU A 350 -7.95 -10.36 14.48
CA LEU A 350 -7.14 -11.11 13.50
C LEU A 350 -6.81 -10.27 12.26
N ASP A 351 -6.96 -8.95 12.35
CA ASP A 351 -6.78 -8.01 11.23
C ASP A 351 -7.76 -8.26 10.07
N TRP A 352 -8.95 -8.85 10.36
CA TRP A 352 -10.01 -8.99 9.37
C TRP A 352 -10.64 -7.63 9.09
N LYS A 353 -10.89 -7.36 7.81
CA LYS A 353 -11.42 -6.06 7.34
C LYS A 353 -12.31 -6.22 6.12
N LYS A 354 -13.27 -5.30 5.93
CA LYS A 354 -14.18 -5.30 4.78
C LYS A 354 -13.46 -5.07 3.45
N CYS A 355 -12.35 -4.33 3.45
CA CYS A 355 -11.58 -4.04 2.24
C CYS A 355 -10.22 -4.75 2.28
N VAL A 356 -10.09 -5.82 1.50
CA VAL A 356 -8.88 -6.60 1.31
C VAL A 356 -8.45 -6.48 -0.15
N SER A 357 -7.25 -5.96 -0.40
CA SER A 357 -6.80 -5.75 -1.79
C SER A 357 -7.88 -5.05 -2.62
N GLY A 358 -8.26 -3.84 -2.23
CA GLY A 358 -9.24 -3.00 -2.92
C GLY A 358 -9.14 -1.55 -2.45
N CYS A 359 -9.78 -0.64 -3.17
CA CYS A 359 -9.96 0.76 -2.79
C CYS A 359 -11.40 0.94 -2.34
N CYS A 360 -11.66 0.94 -1.04
CA CYS A 360 -12.99 1.08 -0.47
C CYS A 360 -13.03 2.28 0.48
N SER A 361 -13.82 3.29 0.13
CA SER A 361 -14.13 4.42 1.00
C SER A 361 -15.41 4.20 1.81
N SER A 362 -16.21 3.16 1.48
CA SER A 362 -17.50 2.87 2.12
C SER A 362 -17.36 1.80 3.20
N ALA A 363 -18.03 2.02 4.34
CA ALA A 363 -18.20 1.01 5.37
C ALA A 363 -19.32 0.00 5.08
N ASN A 364 -20.11 0.22 4.03
CA ASN A 364 -21.40 -0.48 3.81
C ASN A 364 -21.28 -1.76 2.99
N TYR A 365 -20.18 -1.95 2.27
CA TYR A 365 -19.93 -3.16 1.46
C TYR A 365 -18.51 -3.68 1.63
N ALA A 366 -18.23 -4.89 1.20
CA ALA A 366 -16.95 -5.54 1.33
C ALA A 366 -16.31 -5.84 -0.04
N LEU A 367 -14.99 -5.63 -0.12
CA LEU A 367 -14.17 -5.90 -1.30
C LEU A 367 -13.05 -6.90 -0.97
N ASN A 368 -12.81 -7.85 -1.86
CA ASN A 368 -11.66 -8.74 -1.80
C ASN A 368 -11.08 -8.94 -3.20
N ASN A 369 -9.96 -8.28 -3.51
CA ASN A 369 -9.40 -8.23 -4.86
C ASN A 369 -10.43 -7.73 -5.88
N ALA A 370 -11.08 -6.62 -5.58
CA ALA A 370 -12.11 -6.06 -6.43
C ALA A 370 -11.88 -4.56 -6.68
N MET A 371 -12.33 -4.11 -7.83
CA MET A 371 -12.19 -2.74 -8.29
C MET A 371 -13.56 -2.15 -8.62
N VAL A 372 -13.82 -0.97 -8.11
CA VAL A 372 -15.04 -0.21 -8.37
C VAL A 372 -14.64 1.15 -8.92
N GLU A 373 -15.01 1.43 -10.16
CA GLU A 373 -14.71 2.70 -10.80
C GLU A 373 -15.62 3.83 -10.32
N GLU A 374 -15.15 5.03 -10.48
CA GLU A 374 -15.92 6.24 -10.17
C GLU A 374 -17.24 6.28 -10.95
N GLY A 375 -18.30 6.75 -10.30
CA GLY A 375 -19.64 6.81 -10.89
C GLY A 375 -20.47 5.53 -10.74
N CYS A 376 -19.88 4.42 -10.24
CA CYS A 376 -20.63 3.21 -9.89
C CYS A 376 -21.29 3.32 -8.51
N CYS A 377 -22.45 2.67 -8.33
CA CYS A 377 -23.19 2.65 -7.07
C CYS A 377 -23.26 1.22 -6.53
N ILE A 378 -22.67 1.00 -5.35
CA ILE A 378 -22.75 -0.27 -4.64
C ILE A 378 -23.63 -0.06 -3.40
N HIS A 379 -24.75 -0.79 -3.31
CA HIS A 379 -25.64 -0.72 -2.16
C HIS A 379 -25.10 -1.54 -0.97
N ASP A 380 -25.79 -1.45 0.17
CA ASP A 380 -25.39 -2.05 1.43
C ASP A 380 -25.28 -3.58 1.38
N ASP A 381 -24.45 -4.14 2.23
CA ASP A 381 -24.25 -5.59 2.44
C ASP A 381 -23.79 -6.37 1.19
N CYS A 382 -23.25 -5.68 0.19
CA CYS A 382 -22.64 -6.34 -0.95
C CYS A 382 -21.25 -6.90 -0.62
N TYR A 383 -20.92 -8.04 -1.22
CA TYR A 383 -19.59 -8.61 -1.20
C TYR A 383 -19.07 -8.81 -2.61
N LEU A 384 -17.96 -8.17 -2.95
CA LEU A 384 -17.32 -8.23 -4.27
C LEU A 384 -15.96 -8.91 -4.13
N GLU A 385 -15.77 -10.00 -4.84
CA GLU A 385 -14.49 -10.72 -4.90
C GLU A 385 -14.05 -10.93 -6.34
N ASP A 386 -12.76 -10.78 -6.59
CA ASP A 386 -12.14 -10.99 -7.90
C ASP A 386 -12.97 -10.38 -9.05
N SER A 387 -13.51 -9.18 -8.83
CA SER A 387 -14.52 -8.56 -9.72
C SER A 387 -14.18 -7.10 -10.02
N HIS A 388 -14.64 -6.64 -11.20
CA HIS A 388 -14.47 -5.25 -11.65
C HIS A 388 -15.83 -4.64 -11.99
N VAL A 389 -16.17 -3.52 -11.34
CA VAL A 389 -17.43 -2.79 -11.56
C VAL A 389 -17.12 -1.44 -12.17
N MET A 390 -17.69 -1.15 -13.34
CA MET A 390 -17.36 0.01 -14.15
C MET A 390 -18.56 0.57 -14.93
N GLY A 391 -18.37 1.72 -15.57
CA GLY A 391 -19.36 2.28 -16.49
C GLY A 391 -20.68 2.70 -15.84
N SER A 392 -20.65 3.28 -14.64
CA SER A 392 -21.85 3.69 -13.89
C SER A 392 -22.83 2.56 -13.54
N ALA A 393 -22.29 1.35 -13.32
CA ALA A 393 -23.09 0.20 -12.91
C ALA A 393 -23.69 0.39 -11.50
N ILE A 394 -24.84 -0.24 -11.26
CA ILE A 394 -25.54 -0.23 -9.96
C ILE A 394 -25.64 -1.67 -9.46
N ILE A 395 -25.19 -1.92 -8.24
CA ILE A 395 -25.23 -3.24 -7.60
C ILE A 395 -26.23 -3.19 -6.44
N GLY A 396 -27.29 -4.00 -6.53
CA GLY A 396 -28.35 -4.07 -5.53
C GLY A 396 -27.90 -4.66 -4.20
N SER A 397 -28.54 -4.25 -3.10
CA SER A 397 -28.17 -4.64 -1.73
C SER A 397 -28.06 -6.16 -1.54
N GLY A 398 -27.11 -6.57 -0.71
CA GLY A 398 -26.93 -7.99 -0.34
C GLY A 398 -26.41 -8.89 -1.47
N THR A 399 -25.95 -8.30 -2.57
CA THR A 399 -25.46 -9.04 -3.76
C THR A 399 -24.01 -9.47 -3.59
N VAL A 400 -23.68 -10.66 -4.11
CA VAL A 400 -22.33 -11.19 -4.19
C VAL A 400 -21.89 -11.18 -5.66
N LEU A 401 -20.79 -10.49 -5.95
CA LEU A 401 -20.09 -10.57 -7.24
C LEU A 401 -18.83 -11.40 -7.10
N SER A 402 -18.63 -12.35 -7.99
CA SER A 402 -17.45 -13.22 -7.97
C SER A 402 -16.93 -13.46 -9.39
N HIS A 403 -15.64 -13.17 -9.63
CA HIS A 403 -14.95 -13.38 -10.92
C HIS A 403 -15.66 -12.75 -12.14
N VAL A 404 -16.27 -11.57 -11.96
CA VAL A 404 -17.08 -10.94 -13.00
C VAL A 404 -16.70 -9.48 -13.24
N THR A 405 -16.77 -9.06 -14.51
CA THR A 405 -16.78 -7.64 -14.90
C THR A 405 -18.20 -7.19 -15.17
N VAL A 406 -18.65 -6.17 -14.44
CA VAL A 406 -19.98 -5.54 -14.62
C VAL A 406 -19.76 -4.14 -15.17
N SER A 407 -20.25 -3.88 -16.39
CA SER A 407 -20.12 -2.57 -17.05
C SER A 407 -21.47 -2.00 -17.44
N GLY A 408 -21.85 -0.86 -16.84
CA GLY A 408 -23.05 -0.12 -17.20
C GLY A 408 -24.37 -0.87 -16.97
N LYS A 409 -24.43 -1.81 -16.02
CA LYS A 409 -25.58 -2.67 -15.77
C LYS A 409 -26.13 -2.47 -14.36
N ASN A 410 -27.41 -2.72 -14.20
CA ASN A 410 -28.10 -2.80 -12.91
C ASN A 410 -28.20 -4.26 -12.49
N ILE A 411 -27.52 -4.64 -11.43
CA ILE A 411 -27.56 -5.99 -10.87
C ILE A 411 -28.60 -6.03 -9.75
N PRO A 412 -29.52 -6.99 -9.76
CA PRO A 412 -30.56 -7.12 -8.75
C PRO A 412 -30.00 -7.33 -7.33
N ALA A 413 -30.81 -7.06 -6.31
CA ALA A 413 -30.47 -7.30 -4.92
C ALA A 413 -30.53 -8.80 -4.56
N ASN A 414 -29.76 -9.20 -3.54
CA ASN A 414 -29.72 -10.54 -2.96
C ASN A 414 -29.43 -11.67 -3.94
N VAL A 415 -28.65 -11.41 -4.97
CA VAL A 415 -28.20 -12.42 -5.94
C VAL A 415 -26.71 -12.67 -5.83
N VAL A 416 -26.28 -13.84 -6.27
CA VAL A 416 -24.88 -14.13 -6.62
C VAL A 416 -24.76 -14.01 -8.13
N LEU A 417 -23.77 -13.25 -8.59
CA LEU A 417 -23.39 -13.18 -9.99
C LEU A 417 -21.94 -13.65 -10.10
N HIS A 418 -21.75 -14.81 -10.72
CA HIS A 418 -20.42 -15.45 -10.80
C HIS A 418 -20.14 -15.91 -12.23
N SER A 419 -19.00 -15.48 -12.80
CA SER A 419 -18.58 -15.85 -14.14
C SER A 419 -17.48 -16.90 -14.13
N LEU A 420 -17.52 -17.80 -15.11
CA LEU A 420 -16.48 -18.79 -15.40
C LEU A 420 -16.09 -18.70 -16.87
N LYS A 421 -14.80 -18.82 -17.14
CA LYS A 421 -14.29 -19.18 -18.44
C LYS A 421 -14.26 -20.71 -18.53
N LEU A 422 -14.72 -21.26 -19.64
CA LEU A 422 -14.77 -22.69 -19.88
C LEU A 422 -13.54 -23.15 -20.66
N THR A 423 -13.22 -24.42 -20.61
CA THR A 423 -12.07 -25.05 -21.31
C THR A 423 -12.13 -24.92 -22.83
N ASP A 424 -13.30 -24.68 -23.41
CA ASP A 424 -13.49 -24.38 -24.83
C ASP A 424 -13.29 -22.89 -25.19
N GLY A 425 -12.93 -22.05 -24.19
CA GLY A 425 -12.66 -20.63 -24.36
C GLY A 425 -13.89 -19.72 -24.22
N ARG A 426 -15.10 -20.29 -24.13
CA ARG A 426 -16.35 -19.55 -23.92
C ARG A 426 -16.57 -19.19 -22.46
N PHE A 427 -17.63 -18.41 -22.19
CA PHE A 427 -17.97 -17.89 -20.87
C PHE A 427 -19.37 -18.29 -20.46
N VAL A 428 -19.55 -18.52 -19.16
CA VAL A 428 -20.87 -18.65 -18.54
C VAL A 428 -20.92 -17.79 -17.30
N THR A 429 -21.97 -16.98 -17.15
CA THR A 429 -22.26 -16.25 -15.90
C THR A 429 -23.46 -16.90 -15.23
N ARG A 430 -23.26 -17.31 -13.99
CA ARG A 430 -24.26 -17.99 -13.17
C ARG A 430 -24.89 -16.97 -12.23
N ILE A 431 -26.21 -16.86 -12.25
CA ILE A 431 -27.00 -16.03 -11.33
C ILE A 431 -27.91 -16.92 -10.49
N TYR A 432 -27.97 -16.70 -9.19
CA TYR A 432 -28.85 -17.41 -8.26
C TYR A 432 -29.01 -16.57 -6.98
N GLY A 433 -30.05 -16.86 -6.17
CA GLY A 433 -30.26 -16.16 -4.91
C GLY A 433 -29.18 -16.46 -3.87
N VAL A 434 -28.79 -15.45 -3.10
CA VAL A 434 -27.83 -15.65 -1.97
C VAL A 434 -28.37 -16.67 -0.95
N ALA A 435 -29.69 -16.76 -0.80
CA ALA A 435 -30.37 -17.70 0.09
C ALA A 435 -30.74 -19.03 -0.57
N ASP A 436 -30.52 -19.20 -1.89
CA ASP A 436 -30.87 -20.44 -2.57
C ASP A 436 -30.04 -21.63 -2.05
N ASN A 437 -30.70 -22.77 -1.95
CA ASN A 437 -30.04 -24.05 -1.67
C ASN A 437 -29.92 -24.84 -2.99
N PRO A 438 -28.77 -24.90 -3.63
CA PRO A 438 -28.66 -25.59 -4.94
C PRO A 438 -28.93 -27.10 -4.88
N LYS A 439 -29.11 -27.70 -3.72
CA LYS A 439 -29.56 -29.10 -3.56
C LYS A 439 -31.08 -29.26 -3.74
N GLU A 440 -31.81 -28.16 -3.81
CA GLU A 440 -33.25 -28.09 -3.97
C GLU A 440 -33.63 -27.62 -5.38
N GLY A 441 -34.88 -27.86 -5.79
CA GLY A 441 -35.43 -27.47 -7.10
C GLY A 441 -36.04 -26.07 -7.13
N THR A 442 -35.53 -25.17 -6.31
CA THR A 442 -36.00 -23.77 -6.25
C THR A 442 -34.96 -22.81 -6.79
N PHE A 443 -35.39 -21.68 -7.34
CA PHE A 443 -34.55 -20.62 -7.89
C PHE A 443 -35.09 -19.26 -7.46
N LEU A 444 -34.25 -18.42 -6.86
CA LEU A 444 -34.64 -17.12 -6.29
C LEU A 444 -35.81 -17.24 -5.30
N GLY A 445 -35.82 -18.33 -4.51
CA GLY A 445 -36.91 -18.65 -3.58
C GLY A 445 -38.22 -19.06 -4.21
N GLY A 446 -38.31 -19.18 -5.55
CA GLY A 446 -39.48 -19.53 -6.32
C GLY A 446 -39.40 -20.86 -7.07
N SER A 447 -40.50 -21.18 -7.79
CA SER A 447 -40.58 -22.35 -8.67
C SER A 447 -39.76 -22.13 -9.94
N MET A 448 -39.16 -23.20 -10.46
CA MET A 448 -38.47 -23.19 -11.77
C MET A 448 -39.43 -23.44 -12.97
N ALA A 449 -40.72 -23.36 -12.76
CA ALA A 449 -41.72 -23.64 -13.83
C ALA A 449 -41.57 -22.73 -15.07
N ALA A 450 -41.07 -21.53 -14.92
CA ALA A 450 -40.82 -20.59 -16.03
C ALA A 450 -39.82 -21.14 -17.07
N PHE A 451 -38.94 -22.07 -16.67
CA PHE A 451 -37.89 -22.65 -17.51
C PHE A 451 -38.30 -23.99 -18.18
N GLY A 452 -39.45 -24.53 -17.84
CA GLY A 452 -39.88 -25.84 -18.34
C GLY A 452 -39.00 -26.99 -17.83
N ASN A 453 -38.77 -28.03 -18.63
CA ASN A 453 -37.91 -29.14 -18.28
C ASN A 453 -36.43 -28.78 -18.56
N VAL A 454 -35.65 -28.60 -17.51
CA VAL A 454 -34.23 -28.18 -17.56
C VAL A 454 -33.28 -29.25 -16.97
N TRP A 455 -33.79 -30.43 -16.64
CA TRP A 455 -33.03 -31.51 -16.01
C TRP A 455 -32.87 -32.68 -16.97
N ASP A 456 -31.67 -33.29 -16.99
CA ASP A 456 -31.35 -34.48 -17.82
C ASP A 456 -31.54 -35.81 -17.06
N GLY A 457 -32.21 -35.80 -15.91
CA GLY A 457 -32.37 -37.01 -15.10
C GLY A 457 -33.22 -36.82 -13.86
N GLY A 458 -33.17 -37.75 -12.93
CA GLY A 458 -34.03 -37.74 -11.73
C GLY A 458 -33.62 -36.76 -10.63
N ASP A 459 -32.47 -36.09 -10.71
CA ASP A 459 -32.05 -35.05 -9.74
C ASP A 459 -32.61 -33.69 -10.22
N HIS A 460 -33.74 -33.30 -9.65
CA HIS A 460 -34.44 -32.05 -9.96
C HIS A 460 -33.94 -30.89 -9.06
N SER A 461 -32.66 -30.79 -8.85
CA SER A 461 -32.04 -29.72 -8.08
C SER A 461 -31.57 -28.56 -8.96
N LEU A 462 -31.46 -27.36 -8.38
CA LEU A 462 -30.86 -26.21 -9.04
C LEU A 462 -29.41 -26.52 -9.50
N TRP A 463 -28.69 -27.38 -8.79
CA TRP A 463 -27.36 -27.82 -9.14
C TRP A 463 -27.29 -28.47 -10.52
N GLN A 464 -28.33 -29.19 -10.92
CA GLN A 464 -28.40 -29.92 -12.20
C GLN A 464 -29.20 -29.15 -13.27
N ALA A 465 -29.90 -28.08 -12.92
CA ALA A 465 -30.76 -27.37 -13.87
C ALA A 465 -29.93 -26.63 -14.94
N LYS A 466 -30.17 -26.93 -16.21
CA LYS A 466 -29.50 -26.31 -17.38
C LYS A 466 -30.16 -24.98 -17.74
N ILE A 467 -29.92 -23.97 -16.97
CA ILE A 467 -30.53 -22.64 -17.13
C ILE A 467 -29.56 -21.56 -17.59
N TYR A 468 -28.25 -21.76 -17.53
CA TYR A 468 -27.23 -20.74 -17.77
C TYR A 468 -26.70 -20.80 -19.22
N PRO A 469 -26.97 -19.78 -20.08
CA PRO A 469 -26.44 -19.74 -21.44
C PRO A 469 -24.92 -19.62 -21.51
N VAL A 470 -24.31 -20.31 -22.46
CA VAL A 470 -22.88 -20.21 -22.78
C VAL A 470 -22.71 -19.16 -23.89
N CYS A 471 -21.73 -18.24 -23.71
CA CYS A 471 -21.52 -17.09 -24.58
C CYS A 471 -20.05 -16.96 -24.99
N ASP A 472 -19.78 -16.21 -26.06
CA ASP A 472 -18.42 -15.97 -26.58
C ASP A 472 -17.61 -14.97 -25.77
N SER A 473 -18.27 -14.18 -24.91
CA SER A 473 -17.61 -13.21 -24.06
C SER A 473 -18.27 -13.09 -22.68
N MET A 474 -17.50 -12.64 -21.68
CA MET A 474 -18.01 -12.41 -20.32
C MET A 474 -19.17 -11.40 -20.33
N ALA A 475 -19.05 -10.30 -21.08
CA ALA A 475 -20.09 -9.28 -21.14
C ALA A 475 -21.43 -9.84 -21.64
N LYS A 476 -21.43 -10.63 -22.74
CA LYS A 476 -22.65 -11.31 -23.23
C LYS A 476 -23.18 -12.32 -22.22
N SER A 477 -22.31 -13.02 -21.50
CA SER A 477 -22.73 -14.00 -20.50
C SER A 477 -23.38 -13.32 -19.28
N VAL A 478 -22.96 -12.10 -18.91
CA VAL A 478 -23.63 -11.27 -17.90
C VAL A 478 -25.03 -10.86 -18.37
N ASP A 479 -25.17 -10.42 -19.62
CA ASP A 479 -26.51 -10.09 -20.19
C ASP A 479 -27.42 -11.31 -20.20
N ALA A 480 -26.91 -12.46 -20.59
CA ALA A 480 -27.64 -13.71 -20.57
C ALA A 480 -28.07 -14.14 -19.15
N ALA A 481 -27.19 -13.93 -18.14
CA ALA A 481 -27.53 -14.20 -16.76
C ALA A 481 -28.65 -13.27 -16.24
N LEU A 482 -28.61 -12.00 -16.61
CA LEU A 482 -29.70 -11.05 -16.29
C LEU A 482 -31.00 -11.41 -16.98
N ASN A 483 -30.95 -11.97 -18.19
CA ASN A 483 -32.14 -12.51 -18.85
C ASN A 483 -32.70 -13.72 -18.10
N VAL A 484 -31.84 -14.62 -17.58
CA VAL A 484 -32.27 -15.75 -16.72
C VAL A 484 -32.99 -15.23 -15.47
N TYR A 485 -32.47 -14.18 -14.83
CA TYR A 485 -33.16 -13.53 -13.71
C TYR A 485 -34.52 -12.98 -14.16
N ALA A 486 -34.56 -12.24 -15.27
CA ALA A 486 -35.80 -11.64 -15.79
C ALA A 486 -36.87 -12.69 -16.14
N LEU A 487 -36.46 -13.84 -16.67
CA LEU A 487 -37.35 -14.99 -16.92
C LEU A 487 -37.99 -15.50 -15.63
N ALA A 488 -37.23 -15.64 -14.57
CA ALA A 488 -37.78 -16.03 -13.27
C ALA A 488 -38.76 -14.99 -12.71
N MET A 489 -38.58 -13.70 -13.06
CA MET A 489 -39.50 -12.61 -12.74
C MET A 489 -40.65 -12.42 -13.75
N GLY A 490 -40.74 -13.24 -14.79
CA GLY A 490 -41.81 -13.20 -15.80
C GLY A 490 -41.64 -12.11 -16.86
N THR A 491 -40.47 -11.50 -17.01
CA THR A 491 -40.22 -10.37 -17.93
C THR A 491 -39.10 -10.62 -18.94
N GLY A 492 -38.46 -11.79 -18.90
CA GLY A 492 -37.29 -12.13 -19.74
C GLY A 492 -37.66 -12.56 -21.18
N ASP A 493 -36.65 -12.58 -22.03
CA ASP A 493 -36.72 -13.09 -23.41
C ASP A 493 -36.54 -14.62 -23.42
N TYR A 494 -37.67 -15.32 -23.50
CA TYR A 494 -37.68 -16.78 -23.51
C TYR A 494 -37.14 -17.36 -24.82
N ASP A 495 -37.41 -16.72 -25.96
CA ASP A 495 -36.97 -17.22 -27.27
C ASP A 495 -35.44 -17.16 -27.41
N ALA A 496 -34.85 -16.08 -26.99
CA ALA A 496 -33.38 -15.96 -26.91
C ALA A 496 -32.79 -17.00 -25.96
N TRP A 497 -33.40 -17.21 -24.80
CA TRP A 497 -32.91 -18.16 -23.81
C TRP A 497 -33.03 -19.63 -24.28
N VAL A 498 -34.20 -20.03 -24.87
CA VAL A 498 -34.43 -21.42 -25.27
C VAL A 498 -33.57 -21.83 -26.44
N SER A 499 -33.22 -20.90 -27.32
CA SER A 499 -32.36 -21.13 -28.48
C SER A 499 -30.87 -21.24 -28.12
N ALA A 500 -30.45 -20.78 -26.92
CA ALA A 500 -29.06 -20.82 -26.52
C ALA A 500 -28.63 -22.21 -26.03
N GLU A 501 -27.34 -22.53 -26.21
CA GLU A 501 -26.70 -23.64 -25.51
C GLU A 501 -26.59 -23.31 -24.04
N ARG A 502 -27.07 -24.20 -23.17
CA ARG A 502 -27.15 -23.96 -21.73
C ARG A 502 -26.46 -25.05 -20.94
N VAL A 503 -25.86 -24.61 -19.81
CA VAL A 503 -25.20 -25.46 -18.84
C VAL A 503 -25.88 -25.34 -17.47
N SER A 504 -25.63 -26.32 -16.60
CA SER A 504 -26.02 -26.30 -15.20
C SER A 504 -24.88 -25.74 -14.31
N LEU A 505 -25.12 -25.53 -13.02
CA LEU A 505 -24.07 -25.28 -12.05
C LEU A 505 -23.05 -26.43 -12.05
N CYS A 506 -23.49 -27.65 -12.12
CA CYS A 506 -22.69 -28.88 -12.16
C CYS A 506 -21.79 -28.93 -13.41
N SER A 507 -22.40 -28.84 -14.60
CA SER A 507 -21.63 -28.96 -15.84
C SER A 507 -20.68 -27.80 -16.07
N SER A 508 -21.03 -26.57 -15.67
CA SER A 508 -20.15 -25.42 -15.72
C SER A 508 -18.93 -25.56 -14.78
N PHE A 509 -19.14 -26.13 -13.61
CA PHE A 509 -18.04 -26.46 -12.69
C PHE A 509 -17.04 -27.43 -13.30
N ASN A 510 -17.54 -28.54 -13.88
CA ASN A 510 -16.69 -29.59 -14.48
C ASN A 510 -15.93 -29.10 -15.72
N SER A 511 -16.43 -28.08 -16.42
CA SER A 511 -15.84 -27.51 -17.64
C SER A 511 -15.06 -26.22 -17.40
N ALA A 512 -14.87 -25.79 -16.16
CA ALA A 512 -14.17 -24.56 -15.83
C ALA A 512 -12.66 -24.62 -16.17
N ASP A 513 -12.13 -23.59 -16.81
CA ASP A 513 -10.70 -23.39 -17.07
C ASP A 513 -10.04 -22.73 -15.85
N MET A 514 -9.50 -23.55 -14.96
CA MET A 514 -8.83 -23.06 -13.76
C MET A 514 -7.61 -22.20 -14.04
N ALA A 515 -6.85 -22.48 -15.07
CA ALA A 515 -5.67 -21.68 -15.39
C ALA A 515 -6.08 -20.26 -15.79
N ALA A 516 -7.12 -20.13 -16.61
CA ALA A 516 -7.67 -18.83 -17.00
C ALA A 516 -8.30 -18.06 -15.83
N ILE A 517 -8.97 -18.76 -14.90
CA ILE A 517 -9.54 -18.15 -13.69
C ILE A 517 -8.41 -17.58 -12.81
N LEU A 518 -7.37 -18.36 -12.51
CA LEU A 518 -6.24 -17.92 -11.70
C LEU A 518 -5.42 -16.80 -12.38
N GLU A 519 -5.31 -16.82 -13.71
CA GLU A 519 -4.70 -15.74 -14.49
C GLU A 519 -5.50 -14.44 -14.35
N TRP A 520 -6.84 -14.51 -14.44
CA TRP A 520 -7.73 -13.39 -14.22
C TRP A 520 -7.56 -12.78 -12.81
N GLU A 521 -7.61 -13.61 -11.76
CA GLU A 521 -7.40 -13.17 -10.39
C GLU A 521 -6.06 -12.43 -10.21
N MET A 522 -4.99 -13.01 -10.78
CA MET A 522 -3.65 -12.39 -10.69
C MET A 522 -3.58 -11.08 -11.48
N HIS A 523 -4.23 -11.00 -12.64
CA HIS A 523 -4.25 -9.81 -13.47
C HIS A 523 -5.01 -8.68 -12.77
N LEU A 524 -6.21 -8.97 -12.28
CA LEU A 524 -7.03 -8.02 -11.52
C LEU A 524 -6.29 -7.52 -10.27
N ARG A 525 -5.63 -8.43 -9.54
CA ARG A 525 -4.84 -8.06 -8.36
C ARG A 525 -3.73 -7.05 -8.67
N LYS A 526 -3.07 -7.20 -9.82
CA LYS A 526 -2.06 -6.23 -10.25
C LYS A 526 -2.67 -4.86 -10.51
N ALA A 527 -3.84 -4.81 -11.15
CA ALA A 527 -4.56 -3.55 -11.39
C ALA A 527 -5.06 -2.92 -10.08
N VAL A 528 -5.66 -3.71 -9.20
CA VAL A 528 -6.11 -3.23 -7.86
C VAL A 528 -4.96 -2.64 -7.04
N LYS A 529 -3.76 -3.25 -7.09
CA LYS A 529 -2.58 -2.69 -6.42
C LYS A 529 -2.17 -1.34 -7.00
N VAL A 530 -2.28 -1.16 -8.31
CA VAL A 530 -2.02 0.15 -8.95
C VAL A 530 -3.01 1.20 -8.46
N GLU A 531 -4.30 0.89 -8.45
CA GLU A 531 -5.32 1.84 -7.97
C GLU A 531 -5.13 2.17 -6.48
N ARG A 532 -4.79 1.19 -5.63
CA ARG A 532 -4.43 1.43 -4.22
C ARG A 532 -3.21 2.36 -4.09
N PHE A 533 -2.17 2.11 -4.86
CA PHE A 533 -0.96 2.93 -4.88
C PHE A 533 -1.30 4.39 -5.26
N LEU A 534 -2.07 4.58 -6.33
CA LEU A 534 -2.49 5.91 -6.77
C LEU A 534 -3.38 6.59 -5.72
N SER A 535 -4.32 5.86 -5.12
CA SER A 535 -5.17 6.39 -4.06
C SER A 535 -4.36 6.83 -2.83
N VAL A 536 -3.39 6.04 -2.38
CA VAL A 536 -2.50 6.41 -1.25
C VAL A 536 -1.75 7.71 -1.58
N ILE A 537 -1.16 7.82 -2.76
CA ILE A 537 -0.37 9.00 -3.15
C ILE A 537 -1.24 10.23 -3.30
N CYS A 538 -2.41 10.12 -3.93
CA CYS A 538 -3.32 11.25 -4.15
C CYS A 538 -4.02 11.71 -2.87
N CYS A 539 -4.20 10.82 -1.86
CA CYS A 539 -4.81 11.14 -0.57
C CYS A 539 -3.79 11.50 0.52
N SER A 540 -2.62 11.98 0.16
CA SER A 540 -1.54 12.37 1.09
C SER A 540 -1.01 11.22 1.96
N GLY A 541 -1.12 9.98 1.50
CA GLY A 541 -0.50 8.83 2.15
C GLY A 541 1.02 8.82 1.99
N THR A 542 1.68 8.04 2.83
CA THR A 542 3.15 7.98 2.94
C THR A 542 3.78 7.00 1.93
N ILE A 543 5.09 7.13 1.72
CA ILE A 543 5.87 6.15 0.93
C ILE A 543 5.84 4.76 1.59
N GLU A 544 5.87 4.69 2.92
CA GLU A 544 5.82 3.44 3.67
C GLU A 544 4.53 2.68 3.39
N GLU A 545 3.38 3.36 3.42
CA GLU A 545 2.09 2.78 3.02
C GLU A 545 2.09 2.33 1.55
N ALA A 546 2.70 3.10 0.66
CA ALA A 546 2.86 2.73 -0.74
C ALA A 546 3.75 1.49 -0.93
N LYS A 547 4.83 1.33 -0.14
CA LYS A 547 5.70 0.15 -0.14
C LYS A 547 4.97 -1.11 0.34
N GLU A 548 4.15 -0.98 1.38
CA GLU A 548 3.36 -2.10 1.91
C GLU A 548 2.46 -2.75 0.86
N ILE A 549 1.94 -1.97 -0.10
CA ILE A 549 1.11 -2.50 -1.19
C ILE A 549 1.86 -3.53 -2.05
N PHE A 550 3.17 -3.34 -2.22
CA PHE A 550 4.01 -4.17 -3.09
C PHE A 550 4.99 -5.10 -2.34
N GLN A 551 4.88 -5.21 -1.01
CA GLN A 551 5.81 -6.01 -0.20
C GLN A 551 5.82 -7.52 -0.55
N ASP A 552 4.74 -8.05 -1.12
CA ASP A 552 4.60 -9.47 -1.47
C ASP A 552 5.10 -9.82 -2.89
N ALA A 553 5.34 -8.83 -3.75
CA ALA A 553 5.86 -9.04 -5.11
C ALA A 553 6.37 -7.73 -5.72
N ALA A 554 7.46 -7.81 -6.47
CA ALA A 554 7.99 -6.69 -7.25
C ALA A 554 6.97 -6.16 -8.28
N ILE A 555 7.03 -4.86 -8.57
CA ILE A 555 6.17 -4.20 -9.54
C ILE A 555 6.46 -4.74 -10.95
N SER A 556 5.47 -5.33 -11.57
CA SER A 556 5.58 -5.91 -12.92
C SER A 556 5.58 -4.83 -14.01
N ALA A 557 6.07 -5.17 -15.22
CA ALA A 557 6.03 -4.29 -16.39
C ALA A 557 4.59 -3.83 -16.74
N TYR A 558 3.61 -4.70 -16.57
CA TYR A 558 2.18 -4.37 -16.74
C TYR A 558 1.74 -3.26 -15.77
N GLN A 559 2.07 -3.39 -14.48
CA GLN A 559 1.72 -2.40 -13.46
C GLN A 559 2.42 -1.05 -13.71
N ARG A 560 3.70 -1.09 -14.10
CA ARG A 560 4.43 0.14 -14.48
C ARG A 560 3.73 0.88 -15.62
N ARG A 561 3.31 0.16 -16.67
CA ARG A 561 2.57 0.77 -17.79
C ARG A 561 1.27 1.42 -17.32
N LEU A 562 0.47 0.74 -16.50
CA LEU A 562 -0.76 1.31 -15.96
C LEU A 562 -0.50 2.58 -15.14
N ILE A 563 0.55 2.58 -14.30
CA ILE A 563 0.94 3.76 -13.51
C ILE A 563 1.38 4.90 -14.44
N GLU A 564 2.15 4.60 -15.49
CA GLU A 564 2.59 5.60 -16.48
C GLU A 564 1.43 6.21 -17.28
N ASP A 565 0.46 5.39 -17.70
CA ASP A 565 -0.74 5.85 -18.40
C ASP A 565 -1.55 6.81 -17.51
N LYS A 566 -1.74 6.48 -16.25
CA LYS A 566 -2.42 7.34 -15.27
C LYS A 566 -1.61 8.61 -14.97
N ALA A 567 -0.29 8.51 -14.84
CA ALA A 567 0.57 9.67 -14.65
C ALA A 567 0.51 10.63 -15.86
N ALA A 568 0.45 10.10 -17.08
CA ALA A 568 0.34 10.91 -18.29
C ALA A 568 -0.95 11.75 -18.35
N ALA A 569 -2.04 11.22 -17.78
CA ALA A 569 -3.34 11.92 -17.72
C ALA A 569 -3.45 12.89 -16.52
N ALA A 570 -2.56 12.80 -15.53
CA ALA A 570 -2.61 13.59 -14.31
C ALA A 570 -2.01 15.01 -14.53
N ASP A 571 -2.36 15.94 -13.63
CA ASP A 571 -1.70 17.24 -13.52
C ASP A 571 -0.21 17.09 -13.14
N VAL A 572 0.57 18.15 -13.29
CA VAL A 572 2.02 18.11 -13.10
C VAL A 572 2.42 17.72 -11.66
N PHE A 573 1.67 18.17 -10.64
CA PHE A 573 1.99 17.90 -9.23
C PHE A 573 1.70 16.44 -8.87
N THR A 574 0.57 15.93 -9.31
CA THR A 574 0.20 14.51 -9.15
C THR A 574 1.20 13.63 -9.92
N ARG A 575 1.57 14.00 -11.14
CA ARG A 575 2.51 13.25 -11.98
C ARG A 575 3.90 13.12 -11.34
N MET A 576 4.46 14.20 -10.83
CA MET A 576 5.78 14.15 -10.17
C MET A 576 5.74 13.28 -8.90
N ARG A 577 4.63 13.32 -8.10
CA ARG A 577 4.44 12.44 -6.94
C ARG A 577 4.40 10.98 -7.34
N ILE A 578 3.62 10.65 -8.36
CA ILE A 578 3.53 9.28 -8.88
C ILE A 578 4.92 8.77 -9.26
N PHE A 579 5.69 9.51 -10.05
CA PHE A 579 7.03 9.09 -10.47
C PHE A 579 8.00 8.96 -9.30
N TYR A 580 8.02 9.93 -8.40
CA TYR A 580 8.91 9.89 -7.24
C TYR A 580 8.60 8.70 -6.32
N CYS A 581 7.33 8.53 -5.95
CA CYS A 581 6.91 7.45 -5.08
C CYS A 581 7.10 6.08 -5.73
N LEU A 582 6.83 5.95 -7.04
CA LEU A 582 7.11 4.72 -7.79
C LEU A 582 8.60 4.37 -7.73
N GLY A 583 9.48 5.35 -7.98
CA GLY A 583 10.93 5.15 -7.87
C GLY A 583 11.35 4.70 -6.48
N LYS A 584 10.82 5.30 -5.43
CA LYS A 584 11.11 4.93 -4.02
C LYS A 584 10.58 3.54 -3.65
N VAL A 585 9.41 3.15 -4.17
CA VAL A 585 8.87 1.79 -3.97
C VAL A 585 9.71 0.74 -4.69
N MET A 586 10.28 1.07 -5.85
CA MET A 586 11.18 0.18 -6.59
C MET A 586 12.58 0.06 -5.96
N GLY A 587 12.90 0.88 -4.96
CA GLY A 587 14.15 0.85 -4.21
C GLY A 587 15.37 1.28 -5.02
N ASP A 588 16.57 0.89 -4.56
CA ASP A 588 17.86 1.28 -5.14
C ASP A 588 18.16 0.51 -6.45
N SER A 589 17.19 0.50 -7.38
CA SER A 589 17.32 -0.10 -8.69
C SER A 589 17.57 0.98 -9.75
N GLN A 590 18.23 0.62 -10.85
CA GLN A 590 18.44 1.53 -11.97
C GLN A 590 17.10 2.09 -12.51
N GLU A 591 16.06 1.26 -12.56
CA GLU A 591 14.72 1.68 -12.96
C GLU A 591 14.09 2.63 -11.94
N GLY A 592 14.25 2.36 -10.64
CA GLY A 592 13.78 3.24 -9.56
C GLY A 592 14.40 4.63 -9.64
N GLU A 593 15.74 4.70 -9.82
CA GLU A 593 16.44 5.97 -10.01
C GLU A 593 15.98 6.71 -11.27
N ALA A 594 15.66 6.00 -12.35
CA ALA A 594 15.12 6.63 -13.56
C ALA A 594 13.77 7.31 -13.32
N TYR A 595 12.88 6.71 -12.53
CA TYR A 595 11.61 7.33 -12.15
C TYR A 595 11.80 8.54 -11.22
N ILE A 596 12.72 8.47 -10.26
CA ILE A 596 13.06 9.61 -9.41
C ILE A 596 13.56 10.77 -10.29
N LYS A 597 14.45 10.48 -11.24
CA LYS A 597 14.91 11.49 -12.19
C LYS A 597 13.75 12.10 -12.98
N ARG A 598 12.83 11.29 -13.52
CA ARG A 598 11.64 11.78 -14.23
C ARG A 598 10.81 12.75 -13.39
N ALA A 599 10.66 12.48 -12.07
CA ALA A 599 9.95 13.39 -11.19
C ALA A 599 10.62 14.78 -11.11
N PHE A 600 11.94 14.82 -10.98
CA PHE A 600 12.68 16.08 -10.99
C PHE A 600 12.69 16.77 -12.37
N ASP A 601 12.69 16.01 -13.45
CA ASP A 601 12.56 16.54 -14.81
C ASP A 601 11.18 17.21 -15.03
N GLU A 602 10.10 16.70 -14.39
CA GLU A 602 8.78 17.36 -14.38
C GLU A 602 8.82 18.71 -13.65
N ILE A 603 9.49 18.76 -12.48
CA ILE A 603 9.66 20.01 -11.73
C ILE A 603 10.43 21.03 -12.57
N GLN A 604 11.52 20.61 -13.18
CA GLN A 604 12.33 21.47 -14.06
C GLN A 604 11.51 22.00 -15.23
N ARG A 605 10.74 21.15 -15.91
CA ARG A 605 9.86 21.56 -17.00
C ARG A 605 8.81 22.58 -16.54
N MET A 606 8.23 22.39 -15.40
CA MET A 606 7.25 23.31 -14.81
C MET A 606 7.88 24.69 -14.53
N VAL A 607 9.06 24.72 -13.91
CA VAL A 607 9.82 25.95 -13.62
C VAL A 607 10.16 26.70 -14.91
N LEU A 608 10.67 25.97 -15.93
CA LEU A 608 11.00 26.55 -17.24
C LEU A 608 9.76 27.07 -17.98
N ALA A 609 8.61 26.42 -17.86
CA ALA A 609 7.35 26.90 -18.45
C ALA A 609 6.89 28.20 -17.78
N GLY A 610 7.07 28.33 -16.47
CA GLY A 610 6.84 29.60 -15.74
C GLY A 610 7.73 30.73 -16.25
N ALA A 611 9.03 30.46 -16.44
CA ALA A 611 9.99 31.44 -16.99
C ALA A 611 9.65 31.89 -18.40
N ALA A 612 9.18 30.97 -19.25
CA ALA A 612 8.83 31.30 -20.64
C ALA A 612 7.58 32.19 -20.77
N ALA A 613 6.72 32.16 -19.76
CA ALA A 613 5.49 32.94 -19.70
C ALA A 613 5.69 34.39 -19.18
N HIS A 614 6.78 34.65 -18.46
CA HIS A 614 7.17 36.01 -18.11
C HIS A 614 7.72 36.71 -19.33
N GLY A 615 7.17 37.89 -19.65
CA GLY A 615 7.58 38.70 -20.80
C GLY A 615 9.04 39.07 -20.67
N THR A 616 9.91 38.31 -21.30
CA THR A 616 11.34 38.62 -21.42
C THR A 616 11.53 39.66 -22.53
N GLY A 617 12.52 40.54 -22.37
CA GLY A 617 12.93 41.36 -23.47
C GLY A 617 12.72 42.86 -23.35
N LEU A 618 12.62 43.37 -22.14
CA LEU A 618 12.50 44.81 -21.93
C LEU A 618 13.66 45.57 -22.56
N CYS A 619 14.86 45.00 -22.65
CA CYS A 619 16.01 45.64 -23.31
C CYS A 619 16.04 45.40 -24.85
N ALA A 620 15.25 44.52 -25.40
CA ALA A 620 15.34 44.05 -26.78
C ALA A 620 15.25 45.14 -27.86
N HIS A 621 14.60 46.26 -27.56
CA HIS A 621 14.34 47.36 -28.45
C HIS A 621 15.01 48.70 -28.01
N HIS A 622 15.80 48.66 -26.96
CA HIS A 622 16.48 49.82 -26.39
C HIS A 622 17.92 49.91 -26.89
N GLN A 623 18.41 51.16 -27.03
CA GLN A 623 19.80 51.47 -27.25
C GLN A 623 20.45 51.82 -25.93
N PRO A 624 21.77 51.55 -25.75
CA PRO A 624 22.48 52.04 -24.60
C PRO A 624 22.37 53.55 -24.44
N VAL A 625 21.95 54.02 -23.25
CA VAL A 625 21.84 55.45 -22.92
C VAL A 625 23.03 55.91 -22.07
N GLU A 626 23.76 54.98 -21.48
CA GLU A 626 24.95 55.23 -20.66
C GLU A 626 26.19 54.62 -21.31
N GLU A 627 27.36 55.21 -21.14
CA GLU A 627 28.63 54.59 -21.53
C GLU A 627 29.11 53.56 -20.52
N GLU A 628 28.80 53.78 -19.23
CA GLU A 628 29.12 52.89 -18.14
C GLU A 628 28.05 53.03 -17.02
N THR A 629 27.68 51.92 -16.46
CA THR A 629 26.76 51.81 -15.31
C THR A 629 27.34 50.91 -14.24
N ALA A 630 27.28 51.33 -12.98
CA ALA A 630 27.65 50.52 -11.83
C ALA A 630 26.49 50.40 -10.85
N VAL A 631 26.19 49.15 -10.44
CA VAL A 631 25.14 48.86 -9.47
C VAL A 631 25.76 48.19 -8.26
N ARG A 632 25.45 48.70 -7.05
CA ARG A 632 25.80 48.05 -5.78
C ARG A 632 24.56 47.63 -5.03
N LEU A 633 24.53 46.41 -4.51
CA LEU A 633 23.41 45.89 -3.75
C LEU A 633 23.85 45.34 -2.38
N PRO A 634 22.94 45.40 -1.39
CA PRO A 634 23.18 44.79 -0.08
C PRO A 634 23.05 43.27 -0.17
N LEU A 635 23.33 42.60 0.93
CA LEU A 635 22.93 41.18 1.13
C LEU A 635 21.57 41.10 1.81
N ARG A 636 21.11 39.90 2.04
CA ARG A 636 19.88 39.66 2.77
C ARG A 636 20.08 38.62 3.88
N VAL A 637 19.29 38.74 4.95
CA VAL A 637 19.04 37.68 5.91
C VAL A 637 17.58 37.24 5.78
N ASN A 638 17.33 35.94 5.82
CA ASN A 638 16.01 35.36 5.86
C ASN A 638 15.68 35.01 7.32
N TRP A 639 14.62 35.62 7.87
CA TRP A 639 14.17 35.42 9.23
C TRP A 639 13.03 34.43 9.34
N GLY A 640 12.18 34.30 8.32
CA GLY A 640 11.05 33.40 8.36
C GLY A 640 10.62 32.93 6.99
N GLY A 641 10.04 31.74 6.95
CA GLY A 641 9.37 31.19 5.76
C GLY A 641 10.29 30.59 4.70
N GLY A 642 11.60 30.60 4.87
CA GLY A 642 12.53 29.97 3.92
C GLY A 642 12.25 28.48 3.75
N TRP A 643 12.38 27.96 2.53
CA TRP A 643 11.88 26.73 1.95
C TRP A 643 10.44 26.81 1.40
N SER A 644 9.55 27.64 1.95
CA SER A 644 8.20 27.78 1.38
C SER A 644 8.17 28.44 0.01
N ASP A 645 9.24 29.13 -0.38
CA ASP A 645 9.45 29.76 -1.68
C ASP A 645 10.05 28.81 -2.73
N THR A 646 10.35 27.58 -2.35
CA THR A 646 11.05 26.60 -3.21
C THR A 646 10.07 25.77 -4.05
N PRO A 647 10.29 25.65 -5.39
CA PRO A 647 9.53 24.73 -6.23
C PRO A 647 9.73 23.26 -5.79
N PRO A 648 8.70 22.41 -5.89
CA PRO A 648 7.34 22.67 -6.38
C PRO A 648 6.36 23.18 -5.31
N TYR A 649 6.82 23.27 -4.03
CA TYR A 649 5.95 23.66 -2.92
C TYR A 649 5.28 25.03 -3.19
N CYS A 650 6.08 26.05 -3.49
CA CYS A 650 5.54 27.38 -3.73
C CYS A 650 4.55 27.42 -4.92
N ASN A 651 4.77 26.61 -5.95
CA ASN A 651 3.87 26.54 -7.10
C ASN A 651 2.55 25.84 -6.76
N GLU A 652 2.55 24.89 -5.86
CA GLU A 652 1.34 24.15 -5.48
C GLU A 652 0.56 24.81 -4.34
N LYS A 653 1.26 25.35 -3.33
CA LYS A 653 0.68 25.86 -2.09
C LYS A 653 0.82 27.36 -1.89
N GLY A 654 1.63 28.02 -2.72
CA GLY A 654 2.08 29.38 -2.45
C GLY A 654 3.26 29.45 -1.48
N GLY A 655 3.84 30.63 -1.31
CA GLY A 655 4.98 30.82 -0.43
C GLY A 655 4.89 32.13 0.35
N THR A 656 5.54 32.17 1.51
CA THR A 656 5.62 33.36 2.38
C THR A 656 6.99 33.44 3.03
N VAL A 657 7.72 34.54 2.81
CA VAL A 657 9.07 34.75 3.34
C VAL A 657 9.18 36.12 3.95
N LEU A 658 9.81 36.21 5.12
CA LEU A 658 10.23 37.46 5.79
C LEU A 658 11.74 37.57 5.70
N ASN A 659 12.23 38.64 5.04
CA ASN A 659 13.65 38.89 4.97
C ASN A 659 14.00 40.39 5.16
N ALA A 660 15.26 40.63 5.46
CA ALA A 660 15.80 41.99 5.67
C ALA A 660 17.07 42.17 4.84
N ALA A 661 17.23 43.37 4.25
CA ALA A 661 18.46 43.80 3.62
C ALA A 661 19.49 44.23 4.66
N ILE A 662 20.74 43.79 4.46
CA ILE A 662 21.85 44.10 5.38
C ILE A 662 23.10 44.56 4.63
N LEU A 663 23.85 45.42 5.30
CA LEU A 663 25.26 45.74 4.95
C LEU A 663 26.17 44.89 5.84
N LEU A 664 27.34 44.50 5.30
CA LEU A 664 28.43 43.90 6.08
C LEU A 664 29.52 44.91 6.31
N GLY A 665 29.85 45.17 7.57
CA GLY A 665 30.85 46.23 7.93
C GLY A 665 30.52 47.62 7.39
N GLY A 666 29.23 47.89 7.09
CA GLY A 666 28.77 49.14 6.53
C GLY A 666 28.89 49.28 5.01
N GLU A 667 29.35 48.23 4.33
CA GLU A 667 29.59 48.27 2.88
C GLU A 667 28.54 47.42 2.10
N TYR A 668 28.36 47.80 0.78
CA TYR A 668 27.55 47.03 -0.18
C TYR A 668 28.41 45.93 -0.82
N PRO A 669 28.21 44.66 -0.51
CA PRO A 669 29.13 43.61 -0.95
C PRO A 669 28.98 43.21 -2.43
N VAL A 670 27.82 43.44 -3.04
CA VAL A 670 27.51 43.03 -4.43
C VAL A 670 27.75 44.20 -5.36
N GLU A 671 28.56 44.01 -6.41
CA GLU A 671 28.86 45.07 -7.39
C GLU A 671 28.80 44.47 -8.80
N VAL A 672 28.16 45.23 -9.73
CA VAL A 672 28.05 44.86 -11.15
C VAL A 672 28.38 46.12 -11.97
N HIS A 673 29.27 45.95 -12.94
CA HIS A 673 29.59 46.98 -13.94
C HIS A 673 29.15 46.53 -15.33
N VAL A 674 28.48 47.44 -16.05
CA VAL A 674 28.12 47.28 -17.47
C VAL A 674 28.71 48.47 -18.22
N ARG A 675 29.46 48.22 -19.25
CA ARG A 675 30.04 49.31 -20.08
C ARG A 675 30.14 48.96 -21.55
N ARG A 676 30.18 49.97 -22.36
CA ARG A 676 30.34 49.86 -23.80
C ARG A 676 31.75 49.46 -24.21
N LEU A 677 31.87 48.63 -25.23
CA LEU A 677 33.14 48.26 -25.83
C LEU A 677 33.25 48.80 -27.26
N PRO A 678 34.44 49.25 -27.71
CA PRO A 678 34.62 49.72 -29.05
C PRO A 678 34.61 48.59 -30.10
N LYS A 679 34.86 47.35 -29.69
CA LYS A 679 34.83 46.18 -30.57
C LYS A 679 33.48 45.47 -30.50
N PRO A 680 32.96 44.93 -31.62
CA PRO A 680 31.66 44.25 -31.70
C PRO A 680 31.72 42.83 -31.06
N MET A 681 31.87 42.76 -29.78
CA MET A 681 31.96 41.50 -29.00
C MET A 681 31.33 41.68 -27.61
N VAL A 682 31.05 40.57 -26.94
CA VAL A 682 30.62 40.55 -25.56
C VAL A 682 31.75 40.01 -24.67
N VAL A 683 32.08 40.73 -23.64
CA VAL A 683 33.06 40.33 -22.66
C VAL A 683 32.37 40.16 -21.32
N LEU A 684 32.51 38.99 -20.69
CA LEU A 684 31.97 38.65 -19.39
C LEU A 684 33.15 38.42 -18.43
N GLU A 685 33.02 39.00 -17.24
CA GLU A 685 34.04 38.84 -16.18
C GLU A 685 33.40 38.54 -14.82
N SER A 686 33.89 37.50 -14.17
CA SER A 686 33.60 37.20 -12.77
C SER A 686 34.87 37.49 -11.98
N ALA A 687 34.95 38.68 -11.39
CA ALA A 687 36.18 39.19 -10.79
C ALA A 687 36.59 38.38 -9.55
N ASP A 688 35.62 37.94 -8.74
CA ASP A 688 35.81 37.07 -7.55
C ASP A 688 36.23 35.63 -7.92
N MET A 689 36.02 35.20 -9.17
CA MET A 689 36.48 33.91 -9.70
C MET A 689 37.79 34.05 -10.49
N GLY A 690 38.23 35.28 -10.79
CA GLY A 690 39.35 35.51 -11.68
C GLY A 690 39.13 35.03 -13.10
N ALA A 691 37.85 34.94 -13.52
CA ALA A 691 37.44 34.41 -14.82
C ALA A 691 37.06 35.58 -15.73
N ARG A 692 37.58 35.56 -16.99
CA ARG A 692 37.22 36.51 -18.04
C ARG A 692 37.07 35.77 -19.37
N GLY A 693 35.99 36.02 -20.08
CA GLY A 693 35.65 35.40 -21.37
C GLY A 693 35.27 36.43 -22.39
N GLU A 694 35.72 36.21 -23.64
CA GLU A 694 35.41 37.04 -24.81
C GLU A 694 34.56 36.22 -25.79
N PHE A 695 33.38 36.70 -26.12
CA PHE A 695 32.40 35.99 -26.91
C PHE A 695 32.14 36.72 -28.24
N THR A 696 32.29 36.00 -29.34
CA THR A 696 32.03 36.48 -30.69
C THR A 696 30.97 35.69 -31.43
N VAL A 697 30.52 34.56 -30.81
CA VAL A 697 29.47 33.67 -31.34
C VAL A 697 28.29 33.65 -30.40
N ILE A 698 27.08 33.76 -30.93
CA ILE A 698 25.86 33.87 -30.13
C ILE A 698 25.52 32.57 -29.39
N SER A 699 25.77 31.42 -30.00
CA SER A 699 25.52 30.12 -29.37
C SER A 699 26.24 29.91 -28.04
N ASP A 700 27.47 30.47 -27.92
CA ASP A 700 28.25 30.38 -26.69
C ASP A 700 27.63 31.21 -25.55
N LEU A 701 26.87 32.26 -25.86
CA LEU A 701 26.11 33.07 -24.91
C LEU A 701 24.73 32.47 -24.58
N GLN A 702 24.20 31.60 -25.44
CA GLN A 702 22.90 30.95 -25.26
C GLN A 702 22.98 29.67 -24.41
N GLU A 703 24.21 29.15 -24.19
CA GLU A 703 24.42 27.97 -23.35
C GLU A 703 24.44 28.36 -21.87
N CYS A 704 23.31 28.09 -21.16
CA CYS A 704 23.10 28.47 -19.74
C CYS A 704 22.90 27.30 -18.80
N HIS A 705 23.15 26.06 -19.23
CA HIS A 705 22.85 24.87 -18.43
C HIS A 705 24.07 24.17 -17.80
N ASN A 706 25.29 24.66 -18.11
CA ASN A 706 26.50 24.10 -17.54
C ASN A 706 26.82 24.74 -16.19
N PRO A 707 26.67 24.05 -15.05
CA PRO A 707 26.91 24.61 -13.73
C PRO A 707 28.39 24.92 -13.43
N TYR A 708 29.30 24.44 -14.28
CA TYR A 708 30.73 24.71 -14.18
C TYR A 708 31.19 25.92 -15.03
N ASP A 709 30.30 26.50 -15.81
CA ASP A 709 30.60 27.71 -16.56
C ASP A 709 30.59 28.91 -15.62
N PRO A 710 31.74 29.67 -15.48
CA PRO A 710 31.81 30.81 -14.58
C PRO A 710 30.93 31.99 -15.04
N PHE A 711 30.41 31.96 -16.29
CA PHE A 711 29.64 33.02 -16.90
C PHE A 711 28.14 32.70 -17.03
N VAL A 712 27.69 31.55 -16.52
CA VAL A 712 26.28 31.13 -16.68
C VAL A 712 25.29 32.19 -16.19
N LEU A 713 25.59 32.84 -15.05
CA LEU A 713 24.76 33.92 -14.52
C LEU A 713 24.66 35.14 -15.43
N HIS A 714 25.80 35.57 -15.98
CA HIS A 714 25.86 36.69 -16.91
C HIS A 714 25.07 36.42 -18.20
N LYS A 715 25.27 35.22 -18.78
CA LYS A 715 24.57 34.73 -19.98
C LYS A 715 23.05 34.70 -19.74
N ALA A 716 22.63 34.10 -18.65
CA ALA A 716 21.21 34.04 -18.30
C ALA A 716 20.59 35.43 -18.07
N ALA A 717 21.33 36.37 -17.47
CA ALA A 717 20.87 37.76 -17.30
C ALA A 717 20.70 38.50 -18.65
N LEU A 718 21.62 38.30 -19.58
CA LEU A 718 21.53 38.86 -20.92
C LEU A 718 20.31 38.33 -21.67
N ILE A 719 19.99 37.05 -21.51
CA ILE A 719 18.82 36.42 -22.13
C ILE A 719 17.54 36.90 -21.43
N ALA A 720 17.49 36.89 -20.09
CA ALA A 720 16.30 37.32 -19.34
C ALA A 720 15.90 38.75 -19.63
N CYS A 721 16.90 39.68 -19.79
CA CYS A 721 16.67 41.04 -20.15
C CYS A 721 16.40 41.27 -21.67
N GLY A 722 16.58 40.23 -22.50
CA GLY A 722 16.36 40.30 -23.93
C GLY A 722 17.47 41.00 -24.72
N VAL A 723 18.65 41.16 -24.15
CA VAL A 723 19.84 41.64 -24.86
C VAL A 723 20.31 40.59 -25.87
N ILE A 724 20.29 39.33 -25.45
CA ILE A 724 20.54 38.14 -26.27
C ILE A 724 19.24 37.35 -26.42
N PRO A 725 18.82 36.97 -27.66
CA PRO A 725 17.66 36.10 -27.84
C PRO A 725 17.94 34.71 -27.27
N ARG A 726 16.90 34.03 -26.79
CA ARG A 726 17.00 32.68 -26.19
C ARG A 726 17.48 31.63 -27.21
N GLU A 727 17.06 31.79 -28.47
CA GLU A 727 17.40 30.89 -29.57
C GLU A 727 17.60 31.70 -30.86
N GLY A 728 18.53 31.23 -31.71
CA GLY A 728 18.80 31.83 -33.00
C GLY A 728 19.44 33.24 -32.90
N GLY A 729 19.50 33.92 -34.04
CA GLY A 729 20.10 35.23 -34.17
C GLY A 729 21.61 35.20 -34.43
N GLU A 730 22.18 36.38 -34.75
CA GLU A 730 23.61 36.55 -34.97
C GLU A 730 24.16 37.63 -34.01
N LEU A 731 25.28 37.35 -33.33
CA LEU A 731 25.89 38.31 -32.41
C LEU A 731 26.33 39.60 -33.08
N THR A 732 26.78 39.50 -34.34
CA THR A 732 27.15 40.64 -35.14
C THR A 732 26.00 41.63 -35.38
N ASP A 733 24.77 41.14 -35.57
CA ASP A 733 23.58 41.96 -35.75
C ASP A 733 23.20 42.70 -34.46
N ILE A 734 23.36 42.03 -33.32
CA ILE A 734 23.11 42.58 -32.00
C ILE A 734 24.16 43.65 -31.70
N THR A 735 25.44 43.37 -31.86
CA THR A 735 26.53 44.28 -31.53
C THR A 735 26.60 45.45 -32.53
N ALA A 736 26.10 45.30 -33.76
CA ALA A 736 25.94 46.40 -34.71
C ALA A 736 24.90 47.45 -34.21
N LYS A 737 23.89 46.98 -33.44
CA LYS A 737 22.86 47.85 -32.88
C LYS A 737 23.29 48.53 -31.57
N ILE A 738 23.82 47.72 -30.64
CA ILE A 738 24.10 48.21 -29.27
C ILE A 738 25.58 48.55 -29.00
N GLY A 739 26.49 48.27 -29.93
CA GLY A 739 27.93 48.25 -29.71
C GLY A 739 28.40 46.97 -29.03
N GLY A 740 29.70 46.87 -28.75
CA GLY A 740 30.21 45.81 -27.89
C GLY A 740 29.82 46.02 -26.41
N LEU A 741 29.69 44.94 -25.68
CA LEU A 741 29.19 44.96 -24.32
C LEU A 741 30.19 44.29 -23.34
N TYR A 742 30.47 44.92 -22.23
CA TYR A 742 31.22 44.34 -21.13
C TYR A 742 30.33 44.27 -19.90
N VAL A 743 30.28 43.11 -19.27
CA VAL A 743 29.57 42.91 -18.00
C VAL A 743 30.52 42.26 -17.00
N SER A 744 30.74 42.88 -15.87
CA SER A 744 31.57 42.36 -14.77
C SER A 744 30.76 42.24 -13.50
N THR A 745 30.97 41.16 -12.77
CA THR A 745 30.40 40.94 -11.44
C THR A 745 31.52 40.82 -10.43
N GLN A 746 31.30 41.36 -9.21
CA GLN A 746 32.23 41.28 -8.11
C GLN A 746 31.50 41.13 -6.79
N MET A 747 32.02 40.27 -5.92
CA MET A 747 31.60 40.10 -4.55
C MET A 747 32.70 40.52 -3.58
N HIS A 748 32.47 41.55 -2.78
CA HIS A 748 33.48 42.08 -1.87
C HIS A 748 33.39 41.42 -0.50
N GLY A 749 34.46 40.74 -0.08
CA GLY A 749 34.70 40.31 1.28
C GLY A 749 33.78 39.18 1.81
N VAL A 750 32.93 38.57 0.98
CA VAL A 750 31.97 37.55 1.43
C VAL A 750 32.45 36.14 1.02
N PRO A 751 32.56 35.18 1.96
CA PRO A 751 32.95 33.82 1.64
C PRO A 751 31.93 33.12 0.70
N LYS A 752 32.43 32.34 -0.26
CA LYS A 752 31.56 31.48 -1.09
C LYS A 752 30.82 30.45 -0.23
N GLY A 753 29.56 30.25 -0.51
CA GLY A 753 28.71 29.35 0.27
C GLY A 753 28.27 29.95 1.62
N SER A 754 28.24 31.27 1.74
CA SER A 754 27.84 32.00 2.94
C SER A 754 26.42 31.76 3.44
N GLY A 755 25.52 31.36 2.55
CA GLY A 755 24.08 31.26 2.87
C GLY A 755 23.35 32.61 2.85
N LEU A 756 23.98 33.70 2.39
CA LEU A 756 23.42 35.05 2.35
C LEU A 756 22.81 35.43 0.98
N GLY A 757 22.53 34.45 0.09
CA GLY A 757 21.88 34.66 -1.19
C GLY A 757 22.75 35.33 -2.26
N THR A 758 24.06 35.25 -2.12
CA THR A 758 25.03 36.01 -2.93
C THR A 758 24.88 35.84 -4.43
N SER A 759 24.65 34.59 -4.93
CA SER A 759 24.49 34.33 -6.37
C SER A 759 23.23 34.97 -6.95
N SER A 760 22.11 34.79 -6.25
CA SER A 760 20.81 35.31 -6.71
C SER A 760 20.73 36.84 -6.66
N ILE A 761 21.39 37.44 -5.66
CA ILE A 761 21.48 38.92 -5.58
C ILE A 761 22.39 39.46 -6.70
N LEU A 762 23.48 38.77 -7.07
CA LEU A 762 24.28 39.09 -8.25
C LEU A 762 23.45 39.04 -9.55
N ALA A 763 22.55 38.02 -9.68
CA ALA A 763 21.64 37.94 -10.84
C ALA A 763 20.72 39.18 -10.92
N GLY A 764 20.10 39.57 -9.80
CA GLY A 764 19.30 40.79 -9.69
C GLY A 764 20.08 42.06 -9.95
N ALA A 765 21.34 42.16 -9.49
CA ALA A 765 22.23 43.27 -9.75
C ALA A 765 22.57 43.40 -11.26
N CYS A 766 22.77 42.26 -11.96
CA CYS A 766 22.96 42.23 -13.39
C CYS A 766 21.71 42.76 -14.14
N VAL A 767 20.53 42.34 -13.76
CA VAL A 767 19.26 42.82 -14.34
C VAL A 767 19.13 44.32 -14.16
N LYS A 768 19.34 44.82 -12.93
CA LYS A 768 19.25 46.23 -12.60
C LYS A 768 20.27 47.07 -13.36
N ALA A 769 21.51 46.60 -13.45
CA ALA A 769 22.56 47.28 -14.22
C ALA A 769 22.24 47.33 -15.72
N LEU A 770 21.73 46.24 -16.29
CA LEU A 770 21.30 46.23 -17.71
C LEU A 770 20.14 47.19 -17.97
N PHE A 771 19.12 47.22 -17.08
CA PHE A 771 17.99 48.16 -17.23
C PHE A 771 18.44 49.61 -17.18
N GLN A 772 19.35 49.95 -16.25
CA GLN A 772 19.92 51.31 -16.18
C GLN A 772 20.76 51.61 -17.40
N TYR A 773 21.63 50.70 -17.82
CA TYR A 773 22.50 50.87 -19.00
C TYR A 773 21.70 51.14 -20.29
N PHE A 774 20.57 50.41 -20.49
CA PHE A 774 19.68 50.59 -21.62
C PHE A 774 18.58 51.61 -21.42
N GLY A 775 18.53 52.30 -20.29
CA GLY A 775 17.50 53.32 -19.99
C GLY A 775 16.07 52.77 -19.96
N VAL A 776 15.90 51.52 -19.53
CA VAL A 776 14.60 50.87 -19.44
C VAL A 776 13.84 51.39 -18.24
N ALA A 777 12.67 52.02 -18.48
CA ALA A 777 11.75 52.35 -17.40
C ALA A 777 11.19 51.08 -16.82
N HIS A 778 11.37 50.85 -15.49
CA HIS A 778 10.98 49.66 -14.81
C HIS A 778 10.45 49.91 -13.40
N THR A 779 9.57 49.04 -12.95
CA THR A 779 9.11 48.95 -11.55
C THR A 779 9.98 47.99 -10.75
N GLU A 780 9.78 47.94 -9.44
CA GLU A 780 10.40 46.90 -8.62
C GLU A 780 9.93 45.49 -9.02
N ASP A 781 8.65 45.35 -9.36
CA ASP A 781 8.09 44.06 -9.82
C ASP A 781 8.80 43.57 -11.08
N ASP A 782 9.10 44.47 -12.05
CA ASP A 782 9.86 44.12 -13.26
C ASP A 782 11.26 43.57 -12.90
N LEU A 783 11.95 44.15 -11.92
CA LEU A 783 13.24 43.69 -11.45
C LEU A 783 13.14 42.28 -10.82
N TYR A 784 12.14 42.07 -9.97
CA TYR A 784 11.92 40.76 -9.31
C TYR A 784 11.60 39.67 -10.33
N GLU A 785 10.70 39.93 -11.29
CA GLU A 785 10.32 38.99 -12.33
C GLU A 785 11.51 38.57 -13.20
N HIS A 786 12.34 39.57 -13.64
CA HIS A 786 13.52 39.27 -14.45
C HIS A 786 14.61 38.54 -13.68
N ALA A 787 14.83 38.89 -12.41
CA ALA A 787 15.78 38.18 -11.55
C ALA A 787 15.35 36.72 -11.30
N MET A 788 14.06 36.45 -11.10
CA MET A 788 13.51 35.09 -11.09
C MET A 788 13.75 34.37 -12.43
N CYS A 789 13.53 35.05 -13.54
CA CYS A 789 13.76 34.48 -14.87
C CYS A 789 15.21 34.03 -15.06
N VAL A 790 16.20 34.82 -14.56
CA VAL A 790 17.63 34.43 -14.60
C VAL A 790 17.88 33.10 -13.90
N GLU A 791 17.38 32.93 -12.67
CA GLU A 791 17.52 31.69 -11.90
C GLU A 791 16.86 30.50 -12.58
N GLN A 792 15.69 30.72 -13.17
CA GLN A 792 14.95 29.69 -13.89
C GLN A 792 15.65 29.24 -15.16
N ILE A 793 16.25 30.20 -15.91
CA ILE A 793 17.07 29.91 -17.10
C ILE A 793 18.28 29.06 -16.72
N MET A 794 18.93 29.34 -15.60
CA MET A 794 20.03 28.52 -15.08
C MET A 794 19.59 27.16 -14.55
N SER A 795 18.29 26.90 -14.39
CA SER A 795 17.71 25.66 -13.87
C SER A 795 18.21 25.31 -12.47
N THR A 796 18.48 26.29 -11.62
CA THR A 796 19.00 26.07 -10.26
C THR A 796 17.98 25.44 -9.33
N GLY A 797 16.67 25.55 -9.65
CA GLY A 797 15.57 25.05 -8.82
C GLY A 797 15.44 25.77 -7.46
N GLY A 798 16.14 26.88 -7.26
CA GLY A 798 16.08 27.71 -6.07
C GLY A 798 14.75 28.45 -5.93
N GLY A 799 14.47 28.90 -4.70
CA GLY A 799 13.33 29.77 -4.42
C GLY A 799 13.62 31.24 -4.79
N TRP A 800 12.60 32.08 -4.63
CA TRP A 800 12.66 33.49 -5.02
C TRP A 800 13.04 34.46 -3.86
N GLN A 801 13.27 33.96 -2.66
CA GLN A 801 13.55 34.78 -1.47
C GLN A 801 14.80 35.66 -1.62
N ASP A 802 15.80 35.16 -2.30
CA ASP A 802 17.12 35.78 -2.40
C ASP A 802 17.10 36.98 -3.33
N GLN A 803 16.45 36.82 -4.49
CA GLN A 803 16.33 37.85 -5.51
C GLN A 803 15.63 39.09 -4.96
N VAL A 804 14.53 38.91 -4.25
CA VAL A 804 13.78 40.03 -3.69
C VAL A 804 14.50 40.62 -2.47
N GLY A 805 15.09 39.78 -1.64
CA GLY A 805 15.69 40.17 -0.35
C GLY A 805 16.79 41.22 -0.45
N GLY A 806 17.70 41.06 -1.42
CA GLY A 806 18.86 41.94 -1.61
C GLY A 806 18.67 43.06 -2.64
N MET A 807 17.56 43.08 -3.41
CA MET A 807 17.40 44.06 -4.47
C MET A 807 16.90 45.42 -3.99
N THR A 808 16.13 45.43 -2.92
CA THR A 808 15.59 46.64 -2.32
C THR A 808 15.90 46.70 -0.83
N PRO A 809 16.14 47.86 -0.24
CA PRO A 809 16.42 48.00 1.20
C PRO A 809 15.16 47.67 2.04
N GLY A 810 15.37 47.53 3.36
CA GLY A 810 14.30 47.38 4.33
C GLY A 810 13.95 45.92 4.65
N LEU A 811 12.99 45.83 5.57
CA LEU A 811 12.36 44.56 5.96
C LEU A 811 11.14 44.29 5.06
N LYS A 812 11.04 43.09 4.51
CA LYS A 812 10.00 42.73 3.53
C LYS A 812 9.34 41.42 3.89
N LEU A 813 7.99 41.43 3.87
CA LEU A 813 7.18 40.21 3.83
C LEU A 813 6.78 39.96 2.37
N ILE A 814 7.26 38.88 1.82
CA ILE A 814 7.06 38.49 0.43
C ILE A 814 6.09 37.33 0.39
N THR A 815 5.06 37.43 -0.42
CA THR A 815 4.10 36.34 -0.63
C THR A 815 3.92 36.05 -2.10
N ALA A 816 3.73 34.79 -2.44
CA ALA A 816 3.35 34.35 -3.78
C ALA A 816 2.13 33.41 -3.71
N PRO A 817 1.09 33.62 -4.54
CA PRO A 817 -0.01 32.68 -4.62
C PRO A 817 0.44 31.36 -5.28
N ALA A 818 -0.34 30.30 -5.09
CA ALA A 818 -0.16 29.06 -5.82
C ALA A 818 -0.35 29.28 -7.34
N GLY A 819 0.44 28.61 -8.15
CA GLY A 819 0.40 28.67 -9.61
C GLY A 819 1.75 28.40 -10.26
N ILE A 820 1.73 28.01 -11.53
CA ILE A 820 2.97 27.80 -12.32
C ILE A 820 3.63 29.15 -12.58
N GLN A 821 2.83 30.17 -12.92
CA GLN A 821 3.28 31.55 -13.05
C GLN A 821 3.09 32.24 -11.69
N GLN A 822 4.18 32.45 -10.97
CA GLN A 822 4.12 33.12 -9.69
C GLN A 822 4.31 34.62 -9.82
N LYS A 823 3.38 35.40 -9.29
CA LYS A 823 3.51 36.83 -9.12
C LYS A 823 3.80 37.14 -7.66
N LEU A 824 4.93 37.78 -7.39
CA LEU A 824 5.34 38.14 -6.04
C LEU A 824 4.58 39.38 -5.58
N ASN A 825 4.12 39.34 -4.32
CA ASN A 825 3.57 40.50 -3.63
C ASN A 825 4.53 40.86 -2.48
N VAL A 826 5.22 42.00 -2.62
CA VAL A 826 6.23 42.46 -1.68
C VAL A 826 5.65 43.57 -0.79
N ARG A 827 5.47 43.29 0.49
CA ARG A 827 5.07 44.28 1.51
C ARG A 827 6.28 44.75 2.32
N HIS A 828 6.64 46.03 2.18
CA HIS A 828 7.66 46.61 3.02
C HIS A 828 7.10 46.82 4.42
N ILE A 829 7.85 46.35 5.44
CA ILE A 829 7.50 46.42 6.86
C ILE A 829 8.14 47.68 7.45
N ALA A 830 7.32 48.58 7.91
CA ALA A 830 7.81 49.82 8.57
C ALA A 830 8.19 49.53 10.02
N LEU A 831 9.43 49.71 10.35
CA LEU A 831 9.92 49.62 11.74
C LEU A 831 9.99 51.03 12.37
N SER A 832 9.65 51.14 13.65
CA SER A 832 9.98 52.34 14.40
C SER A 832 11.50 52.50 14.52
N GLU A 833 11.97 53.74 14.65
CA GLU A 833 13.40 54.02 14.82
C GLU A 833 13.98 53.28 16.07
N ASP A 834 13.20 53.19 17.15
CA ASP A 834 13.59 52.42 18.35
C ASP A 834 13.75 50.95 18.08
N THR A 835 12.82 50.34 17.35
CA THR A 835 12.86 48.93 16.95
C THR A 835 14.04 48.63 16.03
N LYS A 836 14.29 49.54 15.08
CA LYS A 836 15.44 49.41 14.17
C LYS A 836 16.76 49.54 14.92
N ALA A 837 16.86 50.48 15.85
CA ALA A 837 18.05 50.68 16.70
C ALA A 837 18.29 49.45 17.59
N GLU A 838 17.23 48.88 18.21
CA GLU A 838 17.32 47.68 19.03
C GLU A 838 17.78 46.49 18.22
N LEU A 839 17.20 46.24 17.03
CA LEU A 839 17.62 45.18 16.14
C LEU A 839 19.09 45.32 15.72
N ASN A 840 19.55 46.52 15.31
CA ASN A 840 20.93 46.73 14.93
C ASN A 840 21.92 46.55 16.10
N ALA A 841 21.48 46.82 17.34
CA ALA A 841 22.29 46.60 18.51
C ALA A 841 22.42 45.10 18.89
N ARG A 842 21.33 44.33 18.72
CA ARG A 842 21.21 42.93 19.18
C ARG A 842 21.44 41.90 18.09
N PHE A 843 21.14 42.22 16.85
CA PHE A 843 21.27 41.28 15.73
C PHE A 843 22.73 41.28 15.22
N THR A 844 23.26 40.06 14.98
CA THR A 844 24.58 39.89 14.37
C THR A 844 24.72 38.54 13.72
N LEU A 845 25.77 38.40 12.90
CA LEU A 845 26.10 37.17 12.19
C LEU A 845 27.33 36.51 12.81
N ILE A 846 27.35 35.15 12.81
CA ILE A 846 28.51 34.37 13.20
C ILE A 846 28.92 33.52 12.02
N TYR A 847 30.11 33.67 11.50
CA TYR A 847 30.68 32.79 10.52
C TYR A 847 31.17 31.48 11.19
N THR A 848 30.79 30.33 10.67
CA THR A 848 31.09 29.04 11.30
C THR A 848 32.52 28.53 11.03
N GLY A 849 33.32 29.25 10.24
CA GLY A 849 34.63 28.77 9.77
C GLY A 849 34.52 27.69 8.71
N GLN A 850 33.33 27.18 8.42
CA GLN A 850 33.08 26.11 7.49
C GLN A 850 32.38 26.60 6.23
N ARG A 851 32.90 26.18 5.09
CA ARG A 851 32.18 26.36 3.81
C ARG A 851 31.09 25.31 3.74
N ARG A 852 29.91 25.69 3.27
CA ARG A 852 28.83 24.79 2.98
C ARG A 852 29.30 23.75 1.93
N LEU A 853 29.22 22.47 2.25
CA LEU A 853 29.34 21.41 1.26
C LEU A 853 28.07 21.44 0.41
N ALA A 854 28.24 21.57 -0.90
CA ALA A 854 27.15 21.42 -1.86
C ALA A 854 26.64 19.97 -1.84
N ARG A 855 25.78 19.66 -0.89
CA ARG A 855 25.02 18.40 -0.86
C ARG A 855 23.74 18.59 -1.66
N ASN A 856 23.14 17.49 -2.08
CA ASN A 856 21.81 17.47 -2.72
C ASN A 856 20.67 17.82 -1.73
N LEU A 857 20.88 18.78 -0.81
CA LEU A 857 19.93 19.19 0.22
C LEU A 857 18.57 19.57 -0.37
N LEU A 858 18.60 20.36 -1.46
CA LEU A 858 17.39 20.75 -2.18
C LEU A 858 16.60 19.51 -2.66
N ARG A 859 17.31 18.51 -3.19
CA ARG A 859 16.70 17.28 -3.70
C ARG A 859 16.05 16.47 -2.59
N ASP A 860 16.67 16.43 -1.42
CA ASP A 860 16.14 15.71 -0.26
C ASP A 860 14.91 16.42 0.31
N VAL A 861 14.93 17.75 0.50
CA VAL A 861 13.77 18.53 0.94
C VAL A 861 12.59 18.41 -0.02
N VAL A 862 12.84 18.59 -1.32
CA VAL A 862 11.83 18.43 -2.36
C VAL A 862 11.28 17.00 -2.36
N GLY A 863 12.16 15.99 -2.24
CA GLY A 863 11.78 14.59 -2.16
C GLY A 863 10.84 14.30 -1.00
N ARG A 864 11.12 14.84 0.19
CA ARG A 864 10.25 14.70 1.38
C ARG A 864 8.88 15.36 1.17
N TYR A 865 8.86 16.51 0.50
CA TYR A 865 7.61 17.20 0.15
C TYR A 865 6.75 16.38 -0.82
N ILE A 866 7.31 15.98 -1.97
CA ILE A 866 6.55 15.24 -2.98
C ILE A 866 6.18 13.82 -2.55
N SER A 867 6.82 13.30 -1.51
CA SER A 867 6.47 12.02 -0.88
C SER A 867 5.46 12.14 0.26
N ASN A 868 4.90 13.32 0.48
CA ASN A 868 3.93 13.60 1.54
C ASN A 868 4.45 13.25 2.95
N ALA A 869 5.75 13.49 3.22
CA ALA A 869 6.30 13.27 4.57
C ALA A 869 5.59 14.20 5.58
N PRO A 870 4.87 13.66 6.59
CA PRO A 870 3.96 14.46 7.41
C PRO A 870 4.65 15.57 8.22
N ASP A 871 5.84 15.28 8.74
CA ASP A 871 6.66 16.24 9.48
C ASP A 871 7.17 17.37 8.58
N SER A 872 7.54 17.07 7.33
CA SER A 872 7.97 18.07 6.34
C SER A 872 6.80 18.96 5.91
N LEU A 873 5.62 18.38 5.64
CA LEU A 873 4.42 19.15 5.31
C LEU A 873 4.02 20.10 6.43
N TYR A 874 3.92 19.57 7.65
CA TYR A 874 3.63 20.38 8.84
C TYR A 874 4.63 21.53 9.02
N ALA A 875 5.93 21.24 8.91
CA ALA A 875 6.96 22.25 9.10
C ALA A 875 6.91 23.34 8.02
N LEU A 876 6.67 22.98 6.75
CA LEU A 876 6.53 23.95 5.64
C LEU A 876 5.32 24.87 5.80
N GLU A 877 4.19 24.37 6.26
CA GLU A 877 3.03 25.21 6.56
C GLU A 877 3.26 26.12 7.75
N GLU A 878 3.89 25.60 8.82
CA GLU A 878 4.10 26.35 10.06
C GLU A 878 5.14 27.47 9.89
N ILE A 879 6.21 27.26 9.09
CA ILE A 879 7.20 28.33 8.84
C ILE A 879 6.59 29.52 8.09
N GLN A 880 5.63 29.32 7.19
CA GLN A 880 4.91 30.41 6.54
C GLN A 880 4.10 31.22 7.55
N ARG A 881 3.37 30.54 8.43
CA ARG A 881 2.60 31.15 9.51
C ARG A 881 3.51 31.96 10.43
N ILE A 882 4.66 31.40 10.82
CA ILE A 882 5.65 32.09 11.67
C ILE A 882 6.21 33.35 10.99
N ALA A 883 6.49 33.31 9.69
CA ALA A 883 6.97 34.48 8.94
C ALA A 883 5.99 35.66 9.04
N VAL A 884 4.70 35.40 8.91
CA VAL A 884 3.65 36.42 9.09
C VAL A 884 3.64 36.96 10.54
N MET A 885 3.71 36.06 11.51
CA MET A 885 3.74 36.46 12.94
C MET A 885 4.96 37.29 13.28
N MET A 886 6.14 36.91 12.78
CA MET A 886 7.37 37.70 12.97
C MET A 886 7.24 39.13 12.42
N ALA A 887 6.62 39.29 11.22
CA ALA A 887 6.38 40.60 10.65
C ALA A 887 5.50 41.45 11.58
N PHE A 888 4.40 40.90 12.11
CA PHE A 888 3.52 41.60 13.04
C PHE A 888 4.22 41.98 14.38
N GLU A 889 5.03 41.08 14.94
CA GLU A 889 5.74 41.39 16.20
C GLU A 889 6.79 42.49 16.01
N LEU A 890 7.47 42.47 14.88
CA LEU A 890 8.43 43.55 14.55
C LEU A 890 7.76 44.89 14.27
N GLU A 891 6.61 44.95 13.61
CA GLU A 891 5.82 46.18 13.43
C GLU A 891 5.36 46.80 14.75
N ARG A 892 5.15 45.98 15.78
CA ARG A 892 4.78 46.41 17.14
C ARG A 892 5.99 46.72 18.05
N GLY A 893 7.21 46.43 17.59
CA GLY A 893 8.41 46.61 18.38
C GLY A 893 8.68 45.50 19.41
N HIS A 894 8.01 44.34 19.27
CA HIS A 894 8.16 43.21 20.18
C HIS A 894 9.34 42.29 19.76
N VAL A 895 10.57 42.80 19.90
CA VAL A 895 11.78 42.13 19.46
C VAL A 895 12.03 40.80 20.22
N ASP A 896 11.63 40.72 21.50
CA ASP A 896 11.79 39.49 22.28
C ASP A 896 10.84 38.36 21.84
N ASP A 897 9.61 38.69 21.37
CA ASP A 897 8.68 37.69 20.80
C ASP A 897 9.13 37.28 19.40
N PHE A 898 9.69 38.19 18.61
CA PHE A 898 10.37 37.82 17.37
C PHE A 898 11.52 36.83 17.62
N ALA A 899 12.34 36.99 18.67
CA ALA A 899 13.41 36.05 19.03
C ALA A 899 12.88 34.62 19.31
N LYS A 900 11.75 34.51 20.01
CA LYS A 900 11.09 33.22 20.27
C LYS A 900 10.62 32.54 18.97
N LEU A 901 10.04 33.34 18.07
CA LEU A 901 9.61 32.85 16.76
C LEU A 901 10.79 32.40 15.89
N LEU A 902 11.94 33.09 15.97
CA LEU A 902 13.17 32.73 15.30
C LEU A 902 13.67 31.35 15.77
N ASN A 903 13.69 31.12 17.10
CA ASN A 903 14.02 29.81 17.68
C ASN A 903 13.04 28.72 17.21
N ARG A 904 11.74 29.02 17.20
CA ARG A 904 10.73 28.05 16.72
C ARG A 904 10.94 27.71 15.24
N HIS A 905 11.22 28.71 14.42
CA HIS A 905 11.52 28.50 13.01
C HIS A 905 12.76 27.59 12.83
N TRP A 906 13.79 27.78 13.65
CA TRP A 906 14.99 26.94 13.62
C TRP A 906 14.68 25.47 13.91
N GLU A 907 13.82 25.17 14.90
CA GLU A 907 13.39 23.80 15.17
C GLU A 907 12.63 23.19 13.98
N LEU A 908 11.76 23.96 13.33
CA LEU A 908 11.03 23.51 12.14
C LEU A 908 11.96 23.30 10.94
N SER A 909 12.98 24.14 10.76
CA SER A 909 14.00 23.95 9.71
C SER A 909 14.73 22.64 9.83
N LYS A 910 15.05 22.21 11.06
CA LYS A 910 15.64 20.89 11.33
C LYS A 910 14.69 19.72 11.04
N MET A 911 13.37 19.93 11.17
CA MET A 911 12.37 18.94 10.77
C MET A 911 12.27 18.80 9.24
N ILE A 912 12.39 19.92 8.51
CA ILE A 912 12.38 19.90 7.03
C ILE A 912 13.64 19.19 6.52
N ASP A 913 14.79 19.54 7.09
CA ASP A 913 16.09 18.95 6.73
C ASP A 913 16.99 18.80 7.95
N ALA A 914 17.25 17.55 8.35
CA ALA A 914 18.17 17.23 9.43
C ALA A 914 19.62 17.67 9.15
N GLY A 915 19.99 17.83 7.87
CA GLY A 915 21.29 18.36 7.45
C GLY A 915 21.44 19.86 7.59
N SER A 916 20.40 20.59 8.00
CA SER A 916 20.47 22.05 8.30
C SER A 916 21.43 22.32 9.45
N THR A 917 21.59 21.43 10.40
CA THR A 917 22.56 21.51 11.49
C THR A 917 23.65 20.44 11.37
N ASN A 918 24.70 20.62 12.16
CA ASN A 918 25.76 19.64 12.40
C ASN A 918 26.39 19.89 13.78
N THR A 919 27.27 18.99 14.21
CA THR A 919 27.92 19.05 15.53
C THR A 919 28.63 20.38 15.77
N CYS A 920 29.28 20.99 14.77
CA CYS A 920 29.96 22.29 14.92
C CYS A 920 28.97 23.41 15.17
N ILE A 921 27.87 23.47 14.40
CA ILE A 921 26.81 24.47 14.57
C ILE A 921 26.18 24.35 15.95
N ASP A 922 25.87 23.12 16.38
CA ASP A 922 25.27 22.85 17.68
C ASP A 922 26.21 23.25 18.83
N GLN A 923 27.53 23.00 18.70
CA GLN A 923 28.53 23.44 19.70
C GLN A 923 28.67 24.96 19.74
N ILE A 924 28.60 25.66 18.60
CA ILE A 924 28.63 27.14 18.58
C ILE A 924 27.42 27.69 19.32
N PHE A 925 26.19 27.20 19.02
CA PHE A 925 25.00 27.65 19.72
C PHE A 925 25.01 27.32 21.20
N LEU A 926 25.52 26.15 21.60
CA LEU A 926 25.65 25.73 22.98
C LEU A 926 26.61 26.67 23.77
N ALA A 927 27.74 27.06 23.18
CA ALA A 927 28.74 27.93 23.81
C ALA A 927 28.24 29.32 24.09
N ILE A 928 27.20 29.79 23.42
CA ILE A 928 26.64 31.14 23.50
C ILE A 928 25.18 31.21 23.98
N ASP A 929 24.60 30.10 24.40
CA ASP A 929 23.17 29.99 24.78
C ASP A 929 22.76 30.97 25.88
N ASP A 930 23.69 31.26 26.81
CA ASP A 930 23.50 32.22 27.86
C ASP A 930 23.55 33.70 27.39
N LEU A 931 24.05 33.98 26.17
CA LEU A 931 24.21 35.32 25.58
C LEU A 931 23.13 35.70 24.58
N ILE A 932 22.34 34.75 24.09
CA ILE A 932 21.38 34.96 22.99
C ILE A 932 19.94 34.70 23.42
N ASP A 933 18.97 35.40 22.80
CA ASP A 933 17.53 35.19 22.92
C ASP A 933 16.98 34.48 21.68
N GLY A 934 17.61 34.69 20.52
CA GLY A 934 17.19 34.07 19.24
C GLY A 934 18.36 33.53 18.47
N ARG A 935 18.13 32.43 17.72
CA ARG A 935 19.13 31.78 16.88
C ARG A 935 18.50 31.14 15.66
N MET A 936 19.20 31.17 14.56
CA MET A 936 18.85 30.44 13.31
C MET A 936 20.08 30.40 12.39
N ILE A 937 20.07 29.55 11.40
CA ILE A 937 21.08 29.52 10.33
C ILE A 937 20.66 30.39 9.14
N CYS A 938 21.63 30.96 8.43
CA CYS A 938 21.39 31.62 7.15
C CYS A 938 21.36 30.61 6.01
N GLY A 939 20.36 30.71 5.14
CA GLY A 939 20.19 29.85 3.99
C GLY A 939 19.77 28.41 4.35
N ALA A 940 20.13 27.43 3.53
CA ALA A 940 19.68 26.05 3.66
C ALA A 940 20.42 25.22 4.72
N GLY A 941 21.47 25.74 5.36
CA GLY A 941 22.14 25.05 6.46
C GLY A 941 23.45 24.33 6.15
N GLY A 942 23.96 23.62 7.14
CA GLY A 942 25.17 22.79 7.02
C GLY A 942 26.51 23.55 7.08
N GLY A 943 26.52 24.88 7.29
CA GLY A 943 27.70 25.75 7.35
C GLY A 943 27.36 27.17 6.89
N GLY A 944 28.38 28.03 6.73
CA GLY A 944 28.21 29.44 6.37
C GLY A 944 27.96 30.32 7.58
N PHE A 945 26.93 31.17 7.52
CA PHE A 945 26.60 32.10 8.61
C PHE A 945 25.44 31.63 9.47
N LEU A 946 25.59 31.83 10.79
CA LEU A 946 24.51 31.76 11.78
C LEU A 946 24.02 33.17 12.04
N GLN A 947 22.77 33.35 12.31
CA GLN A 947 22.16 34.59 12.72
C GLN A 947 21.68 34.45 14.17
N VAL A 948 22.03 35.42 14.99
CA VAL A 948 21.67 35.46 16.41
C VAL A 948 21.13 36.80 16.83
N LEU A 949 20.21 36.76 17.79
CA LEU A 949 19.74 37.94 18.49
C LEU A 949 20.26 37.89 19.94
N LEU A 950 21.09 38.85 20.31
CA LEU A 950 21.70 38.93 21.64
C LEU A 950 20.64 39.27 22.71
N LYS A 951 20.87 38.81 23.94
CA LYS A 951 20.11 39.27 25.11
C LYS A 951 20.30 40.76 25.35
N ARG A 952 19.32 41.42 25.96
CA ARG A 952 19.42 42.82 26.31
C ARG A 952 20.61 43.06 27.26
N GLY A 953 21.45 44.01 26.88
CA GLY A 953 22.67 44.34 27.65
C GLY A 953 23.91 43.50 27.26
N VAL A 954 23.79 42.49 26.45
CA VAL A 954 24.93 41.78 25.89
C VAL A 954 25.41 42.50 24.64
N THR A 955 26.73 42.68 24.50
CA THR A 955 27.38 43.35 23.37
C THR A 955 27.94 42.37 22.36
N LYS A 956 28.02 42.78 21.10
CA LYS A 956 28.69 41.99 20.04
C LYS A 956 30.15 41.64 20.41
N LYS A 957 30.83 42.49 21.16
CA LYS A 957 32.17 42.23 21.65
C LYS A 957 32.19 41.06 22.64
N GLN A 958 31.28 41.04 23.62
CA GLN A 958 31.21 39.92 24.59
C GLN A 958 30.94 38.58 23.88
N LEU A 959 30.09 38.61 22.86
CA LEU A 959 29.87 37.43 22.02
C LEU A 959 31.16 36.98 21.29
N ASN A 960 31.86 37.94 20.69
CA ASN A 960 33.09 37.67 19.97
C ASN A 960 34.21 37.12 20.90
N ASP A 961 34.38 37.76 22.07
CA ASP A 961 35.33 37.28 23.07
C ASP A 961 35.03 35.84 23.50
N ARG A 962 33.74 35.51 23.77
CA ARG A 962 33.28 34.14 24.12
C ARG A 962 33.61 33.14 23.03
N LEU A 963 33.33 33.46 21.77
CA LEU A 963 33.60 32.56 20.64
C LEU A 963 35.10 32.35 20.42
N HIS A 964 35.87 33.42 20.53
CA HIS A 964 37.35 33.36 20.44
C HIS A 964 37.96 32.51 21.55
N ASP A 965 37.51 32.67 22.77
CA ASP A 965 38.00 31.88 23.92
C ASP A 965 37.66 30.39 23.77
N THR A 966 36.51 30.09 23.18
CA THR A 966 36.00 28.70 23.03
C THR A 966 36.56 27.99 21.80
N PHE A 967 36.61 28.67 20.64
CA PHE A 967 36.92 28.04 19.38
C PHE A 967 38.28 28.41 18.76
N GLN A 968 39.01 29.37 19.39
CA GLN A 968 40.38 29.77 19.03
C GLN A 968 40.57 29.88 17.48
N ASP A 969 41.44 29.02 16.91
CA ASP A 969 41.83 29.03 15.49
C ASP A 969 40.84 28.28 14.56
N CYS A 970 39.63 27.94 15.02
CA CYS A 970 38.65 27.24 14.21
C CYS A 970 37.98 28.09 13.10
N GLY A 971 38.28 29.40 13.05
CA GLY A 971 37.73 30.32 12.06
C GLY A 971 36.30 30.77 12.35
N VAL A 972 35.83 30.54 13.56
CA VAL A 972 34.51 31.04 14.03
C VAL A 972 34.66 32.51 14.44
N ASP A 973 33.89 33.40 13.81
CA ASP A 973 34.06 34.85 13.98
C ASP A 973 32.73 35.59 13.89
N VAL A 974 32.64 36.72 14.61
CA VAL A 974 31.43 37.60 14.55
C VAL A 974 31.59 38.61 13.43
N TRP A 975 30.59 38.73 12.61
CA TRP A 975 30.57 39.66 11.50
C TRP A 975 29.51 40.71 11.75
N ASP A 976 29.96 41.96 11.78
CA ASP A 976 29.06 43.10 12.00
C ASP A 976 28.17 43.31 10.78
N CYS A 977 26.90 43.43 11.02
CA CYS A 977 25.90 43.71 10.00
C CYS A 977 24.94 44.82 10.48
N THR A 978 24.47 45.60 9.52
CA THR A 978 23.53 46.71 9.77
C THR A 978 22.31 46.53 8.86
N LEU A 979 21.12 46.64 9.44
CA LEU A 979 19.85 46.69 8.71
C LEU A 979 19.68 48.04 8.01
N ILE A 980 19.36 48.04 6.73
CA ILE A 980 19.18 49.23 5.91
C ILE A 980 17.76 49.44 5.43
#